data_0f7eec0895eba7908a6fa24572fc1ed9
#
_entry.id   0f7eec0895eba7908a6fa24572fc1ed9
#
_cell.length_a   1.000
_cell.length_b   1.000
_cell.length_c   1.000
_cell.angle_alpha   90.00
_cell.angle_beta   90.00
_cell.angle_gamma   90.00
#
_symmetry.space_group_name_H-M   'P 1'
#
loop_
_entity.id
_entity.type
_entity.pdbx_description
1 polymer ?
#
loop_
_entity_poly.entity_id
_entity_poly.type
_entity_poly.pdbx_seq_one_letter_code
_entity_poly.pdbx_strand_id
1 'polypeptide(L)'
;MLVTCLLHGAPAPADGPDESRVYANRLVDSDSPYLLAHAHNPVDWYPWGPEAFERAKRENRPIFLSIGYSTCYWCHVAERTLFSNPQIAQRMNEWFVNIKVDREQRPDIDAAYMLATQLITGGAGGWPNNLFLTPDLEPFYAGGYFAPGDDEFGRPGFASVLAAIHEEWSEHPDRARQRAHGVAQVLARYQANAASGAARQGSVQQWSEQTRRTLLSGFDAEHGGFSGTRQTTRFPQSPALAFLLEDYAHAHDAQALRALTVTLDAMAYGGIYDQLGGGFHRYSTERTWSLPHFEKMLYDNAQLLSVYARAWKLTGEPQYMRIAIQSRGYLRRCLTAPEGGFYTAQDAETDNEEGATYRWTRAQIETALGADAARFLEVYSLTPNADDAQSLDPASAPGTLRVAPGIDRAAVEERIALLRPQLSRLFALREARPQPARDEKLLVGLNGLAIDALATSATIFGDRDDLRDAQRAARRIWKLAWEPGAKRVRRQIFHGKAGGEGYVEDYALLGQGLLSLYRATGDKVWLARAGALAQAMLSRFDPRRDGVLSAPDADDRPFLAMADVGNDAYPSGIDAATAFLSAQYQATRDQRYAEAARRIARHAPGPPEQHPLMVAALEAMSPPERSGRPGLSVAREHKDAHVQARARARIAGDGTRIVVTLDIEPGFHVNANPATFDFLIPTRVEFEGVRPTELRYPPGKPLHSRFAPDTLSVYEGTVRIVAKLDPAAVGGKAVLRATVQSQACTQTVCLPPAQIPLIISLPRAP
;
A
#
# COMPACT_ATOMS: atom_id res chain seq x y z
N MET A 1 22.67 -6.11 11.79
CA MET A 1 22.40 -6.17 13.22
C MET A 1 20.88 -6.30 13.37
N LEU A 2 20.40 -7.51 13.65
CA LEU A 2 18.99 -7.78 13.92
C LEU A 2 18.68 -7.28 15.33
N VAL A 3 18.17 -6.08 15.43
CA VAL A 3 17.44 -5.66 16.64
C VAL A 3 15.99 -6.05 16.37
N THR A 4 15.60 -7.17 16.92
CA THR A 4 14.21 -7.59 17.03
C THR A 4 13.51 -6.52 17.86
N CYS A 5 12.33 -6.05 17.46
CA CYS A 5 11.38 -5.41 18.39
C CYS A 5 11.14 -6.45 19.48
N LEU A 6 11.90 -6.36 20.57
CA LEU A 6 11.75 -7.22 21.70
C LEU A 6 10.30 -7.08 22.16
N LEU A 7 9.66 -8.21 22.34
CA LEU A 7 8.40 -8.40 23.03
C LEU A 7 8.46 -7.74 24.43
N HIS A 8 8.40 -6.44 24.48
CA HIS A 8 7.91 -5.77 25.66
C HIS A 8 6.38 -5.64 25.43
N GLY A 9 5.69 -6.71 25.76
CA GLY A 9 4.36 -6.53 26.28
C GLY A 9 4.50 -5.44 27.35
N ALA A 10 3.74 -4.36 27.27
CA ALA A 10 3.68 -3.39 28.34
C ALA A 10 3.55 -4.18 29.64
N PRO A 11 4.33 -3.90 30.69
CA PRO A 11 4.07 -4.47 31.99
C PRO A 11 2.62 -4.14 32.29
N ALA A 12 1.83 -5.14 32.67
CA ALA A 12 0.51 -4.93 33.18
C ALA A 12 0.61 -3.81 34.23
N PRO A 13 -0.22 -2.76 34.17
CA PRO A 13 -0.22 -1.73 35.19
C PRO A 13 -0.37 -2.41 36.53
N ALA A 14 0.46 -2.00 37.50
CA ALA A 14 0.47 -2.56 38.83
C ALA A 14 -0.96 -2.50 39.41
N ASP A 15 -1.45 -3.62 39.92
CA ASP A 15 -2.77 -3.84 40.50
C ASP A 15 -3.13 -2.82 41.60
N GLY A 16 -3.76 -1.71 41.17
CA GLY A 16 -4.83 -1.07 41.98
C GLY A 16 -6.14 -1.75 41.58
N PRO A 17 -7.20 -1.70 42.38
CA PRO A 17 -8.48 -2.21 41.94
C PRO A 17 -8.88 -1.47 40.67
N ASP A 18 -8.85 -2.19 39.55
CA ASP A 18 -9.16 -1.69 38.24
C ASP A 18 -10.67 -1.42 38.16
N GLU A 19 -11.08 -0.18 38.46
CA GLU A 19 -12.48 0.25 38.38
C GLU A 19 -13.05 0.05 36.95
N SER A 20 -12.22 -0.14 35.93
CA SER A 20 -12.64 -0.39 34.57
C SER A 20 -13.30 -1.77 34.37
N ARG A 21 -13.07 -2.73 35.27
CA ARG A 21 -13.69 -4.08 35.23
C ARG A 21 -15.08 -4.16 35.86
N VAL A 22 -15.62 -3.07 36.31
CA VAL A 22 -17.00 -3.04 36.92
C VAL A 22 -18.07 -3.29 35.84
N TYR A 23 -17.79 -2.94 34.60
CA TYR A 23 -18.73 -3.11 33.49
C TYR A 23 -18.24 -4.21 32.53
N ALA A 24 -19.18 -5.02 32.07
CA ALA A 24 -18.96 -5.95 30.97
C ALA A 24 -20.16 -5.91 30.03
N ASN A 25 -20.00 -5.50 28.81
CA ASN A 25 -21.04 -5.48 27.80
C ASN A 25 -20.85 -6.65 26.80
N ARG A 26 -21.69 -6.73 25.76
CA ARG A 26 -21.71 -7.85 24.81
C ARG A 26 -20.49 -7.93 23.88
N LEU A 27 -19.59 -6.96 23.95
CA LEU A 27 -18.36 -6.97 23.14
C LEU A 27 -17.23 -7.83 23.74
N VAL A 28 -17.41 -8.33 24.98
CA VAL A 28 -16.39 -9.11 25.71
C VAL A 28 -15.96 -10.40 25.00
N ASP A 29 -16.84 -10.99 24.19
CA ASP A 29 -16.57 -12.22 23.42
C ASP A 29 -16.21 -11.94 21.95
N SER A 30 -15.92 -10.67 21.61
CA SER A 30 -15.60 -10.29 20.24
C SER A 30 -14.25 -10.83 19.77
N ASP A 31 -14.14 -11.08 18.49
CA ASP A 31 -12.88 -11.39 17.79
C ASP A 31 -12.23 -10.16 17.12
N SER A 32 -12.69 -8.95 17.48
CA SER A 32 -12.12 -7.67 17.07
C SER A 32 -11.37 -6.99 18.21
N PRO A 33 -10.07 -6.64 18.04
CA PRO A 33 -9.35 -5.81 19.03
C PRO A 33 -10.05 -4.49 19.33
N TYR A 34 -10.63 -3.86 18.30
CA TYR A 34 -11.39 -2.62 18.44
C TYR A 34 -12.63 -2.78 19.31
N LEU A 35 -13.43 -3.81 19.10
CA LEU A 35 -14.63 -4.06 19.90
C LEU A 35 -14.25 -4.47 21.32
N LEU A 36 -13.21 -5.27 21.49
CA LEU A 36 -12.69 -5.67 22.81
C LEU A 36 -12.22 -4.45 23.63
N ALA A 37 -11.63 -3.44 23.02
CA ALA A 37 -11.26 -2.20 23.71
C ALA A 37 -12.45 -1.46 24.32
N HIS A 38 -13.66 -1.68 23.79
CA HIS A 38 -14.92 -1.12 24.31
C HIS A 38 -15.73 -2.06 25.19
N ALA A 39 -15.25 -3.28 25.48
CA ALA A 39 -15.98 -4.30 26.23
C ALA A 39 -16.27 -3.92 27.68
N HIS A 40 -15.47 -3.02 28.25
CA HIS A 40 -15.57 -2.56 29.61
C HIS A 40 -16.06 -1.11 29.76
N ASN A 41 -16.55 -0.49 28.70
CA ASN A 41 -17.23 0.80 28.82
C ASN A 41 -18.56 0.64 29.58
N PRO A 42 -19.01 1.68 30.31
CA PRO A 42 -20.32 1.69 30.95
C PRO A 42 -21.50 1.74 29.96
N VAL A 43 -21.22 1.98 28.66
CA VAL A 43 -22.22 1.89 27.59
C VAL A 43 -22.58 0.44 27.31
N ASP A 44 -23.88 0.12 27.24
CA ASP A 44 -24.43 -1.20 26.89
C ASP A 44 -24.28 -1.43 25.36
N TRP A 45 -23.04 -1.67 24.94
CA TRP A 45 -22.70 -1.91 23.54
C TRP A 45 -23.16 -3.27 23.06
N TYR A 46 -23.73 -3.28 21.86
CA TYR A 46 -24.01 -4.45 21.05
C TYR A 46 -23.03 -4.53 19.88
N PRO A 47 -22.57 -5.71 19.48
CA PRO A 47 -22.08 -5.90 18.14
C PRO A 47 -23.22 -5.71 17.13
N TRP A 48 -22.91 -5.46 15.87
CA TRP A 48 -23.90 -5.42 14.80
C TRP A 48 -24.53 -6.80 14.62
N GLY A 49 -25.84 -6.88 14.69
CA GLY A 49 -26.56 -8.14 14.51
C GLY A 49 -28.01 -8.12 15.01
N PRO A 50 -28.72 -9.26 14.79
CA PRO A 50 -30.17 -9.37 15.01
C PRO A 50 -30.60 -9.01 16.45
N GLU A 51 -29.82 -9.37 17.48
CA GLU A 51 -30.16 -9.08 18.88
C GLU A 51 -30.41 -7.58 19.14
N ALA A 52 -29.51 -6.74 18.60
CA ALA A 52 -29.64 -5.29 18.72
C ALA A 52 -30.88 -4.77 17.94
N PHE A 53 -31.07 -5.29 16.71
CA PHE A 53 -32.16 -4.84 15.84
C PHE A 53 -33.53 -5.23 16.40
N GLU A 54 -33.68 -6.45 16.90
CA GLU A 54 -34.89 -6.91 17.54
C GLU A 54 -35.19 -6.11 18.81
N ARG A 55 -34.16 -5.76 19.59
CA ARG A 55 -34.32 -4.91 20.77
C ARG A 55 -34.83 -3.53 20.39
N ALA A 56 -34.21 -2.89 19.38
CA ALA A 56 -34.59 -1.57 18.89
C ALA A 56 -36.05 -1.55 18.40
N LYS A 57 -36.49 -2.60 17.66
CA LYS A 57 -37.86 -2.73 17.17
C LYS A 57 -38.84 -2.97 18.31
N ARG A 58 -38.54 -3.89 19.21
CA ARG A 58 -39.42 -4.23 20.34
C ARG A 58 -39.65 -3.05 21.32
N GLU A 59 -38.58 -2.28 21.57
CA GLU A 59 -38.63 -1.16 22.50
C GLU A 59 -38.98 0.17 21.77
N ASN A 60 -39.11 0.17 20.43
CA ASN A 60 -39.28 1.35 19.58
C ASN A 60 -38.23 2.45 19.88
N ARG A 61 -36.99 2.05 20.08
CA ARG A 61 -35.87 2.95 20.40
C ARG A 61 -34.98 3.18 19.20
N PRO A 62 -34.50 4.41 18.99
CA PRO A 62 -33.52 4.68 17.93
C PRO A 62 -32.20 4.00 18.25
N ILE A 63 -31.44 3.68 17.20
CA ILE A 63 -30.13 3.07 17.33
C ILE A 63 -29.06 4.17 17.28
N PHE A 64 -28.12 4.15 18.20
CA PHE A 64 -26.86 4.87 18.07
C PHE A 64 -25.81 3.92 17.51
N LEU A 65 -25.34 4.19 16.30
CA LEU A 65 -24.31 3.42 15.59
C LEU A 65 -22.99 4.17 15.61
N SER A 66 -21.94 3.54 16.13
CA SER A 66 -20.57 4.07 16.11
C SER A 66 -19.63 3.12 15.38
N ILE A 67 -19.06 3.59 14.27
CA ILE A 67 -18.14 2.84 13.41
C ILE A 67 -16.74 3.41 13.56
N GLY A 68 -15.74 2.55 13.70
CA GLY A 68 -14.35 2.94 13.84
C GLY A 68 -13.40 1.76 13.59
N TYR A 69 -12.16 1.88 14.02
CA TYR A 69 -11.14 0.83 13.92
C TYR A 69 -10.08 1.01 15.02
N SER A 70 -9.27 -0.01 15.22
CA SER A 70 -8.41 -0.18 16.41
C SER A 70 -7.37 0.93 16.59
N THR A 71 -6.77 1.44 15.51
CA THR A 71 -5.70 2.46 15.56
C THR A 71 -6.18 3.87 15.27
N CYS A 72 -7.49 4.11 15.33
CA CYS A 72 -8.12 5.39 15.05
C CYS A 72 -7.97 6.35 16.25
N TYR A 73 -7.10 7.35 16.17
CA TYR A 73 -6.85 8.33 17.23
C TYR A 73 -8.12 8.97 17.79
N TRP A 74 -9.00 9.53 16.94
CA TRP A 74 -10.24 10.15 17.40
C TRP A 74 -11.25 9.15 17.96
N CYS A 75 -11.13 7.84 17.63
CA CYS A 75 -11.92 6.80 18.26
C CYS A 75 -11.46 6.55 19.70
N HIS A 76 -10.15 6.60 19.96
CA HIS A 76 -9.60 6.53 21.32
C HIS A 76 -9.98 7.76 22.14
N VAL A 77 -9.92 8.95 21.53
CA VAL A 77 -10.40 10.17 22.22
C VAL A 77 -11.88 10.05 22.59
N ALA A 78 -12.72 9.57 21.67
CA ALA A 78 -14.15 9.35 21.96
C ALA A 78 -14.36 8.29 23.04
N GLU A 79 -13.58 7.22 23.05
CA GLU A 79 -13.61 6.18 24.07
C GLU A 79 -13.34 6.79 25.46
N ARG A 80 -12.25 7.52 25.61
CA ARG A 80 -11.84 8.12 26.90
C ARG A 80 -12.78 9.22 27.37
N THR A 81 -13.27 10.05 26.46
CA THR A 81 -14.01 11.27 26.83
C THR A 81 -15.53 11.10 26.82
N LEU A 82 -16.07 10.19 26.02
CA LEU A 82 -17.50 9.99 25.84
C LEU A 82 -17.96 8.64 26.40
N PHE A 83 -17.41 7.55 25.90
CA PHE A 83 -17.95 6.20 26.15
C PHE A 83 -17.55 5.63 27.51
N SER A 84 -16.48 6.15 28.12
CA SER A 84 -16.07 5.85 29.49
C SER A 84 -16.71 6.78 30.52
N ASN A 85 -17.48 7.79 30.11
CA ASN A 85 -18.19 8.71 31.00
C ASN A 85 -19.53 8.11 31.47
N PRO A 86 -19.72 7.82 32.79
CA PRO A 86 -20.94 7.17 33.29
C PRO A 86 -22.22 7.98 33.04
N GLN A 87 -22.16 9.31 33.06
CA GLN A 87 -23.34 10.16 32.90
C GLN A 87 -23.79 10.17 31.40
N ILE A 88 -22.85 10.17 30.47
CA ILE A 88 -23.13 10.04 29.05
C ILE A 88 -23.66 8.62 28.78
N ALA A 89 -22.99 7.60 29.32
CA ALA A 89 -23.37 6.20 29.16
C ALA A 89 -24.78 5.92 29.66
N GLN A 90 -25.17 6.50 30.81
CA GLN A 90 -26.52 6.36 31.32
C GLN A 90 -27.58 6.85 30.34
N ARG A 91 -27.41 8.05 29.76
CA ARG A 91 -28.31 8.59 28.72
C ARG A 91 -28.34 7.72 27.47
N MET A 92 -27.16 7.27 27.00
CA MET A 92 -27.06 6.37 25.87
C MET A 92 -27.85 5.07 26.11
N ASN A 93 -27.70 4.47 27.28
CA ASN A 93 -28.36 3.20 27.63
C ASN A 93 -29.88 3.35 27.83
N GLU A 94 -30.33 4.48 28.34
CA GLU A 94 -31.75 4.76 28.54
C GLU A 94 -32.47 5.10 27.23
N TRP A 95 -31.82 5.85 26.33
CA TRP A 95 -32.49 6.46 25.18
C TRP A 95 -32.26 5.69 23.87
N PHE A 96 -31.17 4.94 23.74
CA PHE A 96 -30.76 4.31 22.51
C PHE A 96 -30.46 2.81 22.68
N VAL A 97 -30.44 2.10 21.54
CA VAL A 97 -29.75 0.82 21.42
C VAL A 97 -28.40 1.10 20.81
N ASN A 98 -27.31 0.83 21.52
CA ASN A 98 -25.98 1.27 21.14
C ASN A 98 -25.25 0.14 20.39
N ILE A 99 -24.87 0.37 19.14
CA ILE A 99 -24.17 -0.60 18.28
C ILE A 99 -22.77 -0.08 17.99
N LYS A 100 -21.77 -0.96 18.17
CA LYS A 100 -20.37 -0.69 17.81
C LYS A 100 -19.95 -1.57 16.65
N VAL A 101 -19.25 -1.00 15.65
CA VAL A 101 -18.80 -1.71 14.44
C VAL A 101 -17.32 -1.46 14.20
N ASP A 102 -16.57 -2.55 14.01
CA ASP A 102 -15.22 -2.50 13.44
C ASP A 102 -15.33 -2.47 11.91
N ARG A 103 -14.95 -1.33 11.29
CA ARG A 103 -15.00 -1.14 9.84
C ARG A 103 -14.12 -2.13 9.08
N GLU A 104 -13.08 -2.65 9.71
CA GLU A 104 -12.17 -3.58 9.06
C GLU A 104 -12.74 -5.00 9.01
N GLN A 105 -13.59 -5.35 9.98
CA GLN A 105 -14.39 -6.59 9.92
C GLN A 105 -15.61 -6.46 9.00
N ARG A 106 -16.28 -5.28 9.03
CA ARG A 106 -17.53 -5.01 8.31
C ARG A 106 -17.41 -3.80 7.39
N PRO A 107 -16.57 -3.90 6.33
CA PRO A 107 -16.41 -2.81 5.36
C PRO A 107 -17.70 -2.49 4.60
N ASP A 108 -18.62 -3.43 4.48
CA ASP A 108 -19.95 -3.27 3.89
C ASP A 108 -20.81 -2.27 4.67
N ILE A 109 -20.79 -2.39 6.00
CA ILE A 109 -21.50 -1.46 6.89
C ILE A 109 -20.85 -0.09 6.85
N ASP A 110 -19.50 -0.05 6.96
CA ASP A 110 -18.75 1.21 6.90
C ASP A 110 -19.06 1.98 5.61
N ALA A 111 -18.99 1.34 4.45
CA ALA A 111 -19.26 1.98 3.16
C ALA A 111 -20.69 2.55 3.07
N ALA A 112 -21.70 1.78 3.49
CA ALA A 112 -23.09 2.21 3.44
C ALA A 112 -23.35 3.44 4.33
N TYR A 113 -22.87 3.40 5.56
CA TYR A 113 -23.11 4.48 6.52
C TYR A 113 -22.13 5.67 6.35
N MET A 114 -20.95 5.46 5.79
CA MET A 114 -20.07 6.56 5.39
C MET A 114 -20.72 7.42 4.28
N LEU A 115 -21.30 6.77 3.27
CA LEU A 115 -22.03 7.47 2.22
C LEU A 115 -23.26 8.22 2.78
N ALA A 116 -23.97 7.61 3.75
CA ALA A 116 -25.06 8.28 4.45
C ALA A 116 -24.57 9.51 5.21
N THR A 117 -23.45 9.41 5.92
CA THR A 117 -22.84 10.54 6.64
C THR A 117 -22.47 11.67 5.69
N GLN A 118 -21.83 11.38 4.57
CA GLN A 118 -21.48 12.37 3.56
C GLN A 118 -22.72 13.08 3.00
N LEU A 119 -23.81 12.34 2.76
CA LEU A 119 -25.07 12.91 2.29
C LEU A 119 -25.73 13.81 3.35
N ILE A 120 -25.78 13.35 4.61
CA ILE A 120 -26.45 14.07 5.70
C ILE A 120 -25.70 15.34 6.10
N THR A 121 -24.35 15.26 6.15
CA THR A 121 -23.50 16.39 6.57
C THR A 121 -23.18 17.35 5.42
N GLY A 122 -23.38 16.94 4.18
CA GLY A 122 -22.98 17.70 2.99
C GLY A 122 -21.46 17.84 2.84
N GLY A 123 -20.67 17.00 3.51
CA GLY A 123 -19.23 17.14 3.58
C GLY A 123 -18.48 15.81 3.54
N ALA A 124 -17.20 15.87 3.90
CA ALA A 124 -16.38 14.68 4.07
C ALA A 124 -16.84 13.87 5.28
N GLY A 125 -16.81 12.53 5.16
CA GLY A 125 -16.93 11.65 6.30
C GLY A 125 -15.55 11.37 6.94
N GLY A 126 -15.56 10.67 8.08
CA GLY A 126 -14.35 10.27 8.80
C GLY A 126 -14.68 9.36 9.97
N TRP A 127 -13.66 8.89 10.67
CA TRP A 127 -13.83 8.05 11.86
C TRP A 127 -13.40 8.80 13.13
N PRO A 128 -14.14 8.58 14.26
CA PRO A 128 -15.33 7.73 14.37
C PRO A 128 -16.47 8.24 13.50
N ASN A 129 -17.22 7.34 12.87
CA ASN A 129 -18.44 7.65 12.13
C ASN A 129 -19.64 7.32 13.01
N ASN A 130 -20.33 8.34 13.50
CA ASN A 130 -21.42 8.23 14.46
C ASN A 130 -22.75 8.59 13.80
N LEU A 131 -23.72 7.68 13.84
CA LEU A 131 -25.04 7.86 13.23
C LEU A 131 -26.15 7.53 14.20
N PHE A 132 -27.31 8.14 13.98
CA PHE A 132 -28.55 7.76 14.62
C PHE A 132 -29.51 7.19 13.57
N LEU A 133 -30.00 5.96 13.87
CA LEU A 133 -30.81 5.20 12.94
C LEU A 133 -32.19 4.93 13.53
N THR A 134 -33.17 4.74 12.65
CA THR A 134 -34.45 4.14 13.02
C THR A 134 -34.26 2.66 13.40
N PRO A 135 -35.24 2.00 14.04
CA PRO A 135 -35.21 0.54 14.25
C PRO A 135 -35.12 -0.30 12.96
N ASP A 136 -35.43 0.32 11.82
CA ASP A 136 -35.29 -0.29 10.48
C ASP A 136 -33.94 -0.02 9.83
N LEU A 137 -32.95 0.47 10.61
CA LEU A 137 -31.57 0.74 10.22
C LEU A 137 -31.40 1.93 9.26
N GLU A 138 -32.43 2.73 8.98
CA GLU A 138 -32.35 3.90 8.13
C GLU A 138 -31.78 5.10 8.91
N PRO A 139 -30.71 5.79 8.39
CA PRO A 139 -30.05 6.88 9.10
C PRO A 139 -30.81 8.21 8.95
N PHE A 140 -30.95 8.96 10.05
CA PHE A 140 -31.57 10.29 10.04
C PHE A 140 -30.70 11.43 10.59
N TYR A 141 -29.61 11.10 11.28
CA TYR A 141 -28.60 12.05 11.73
C TYR A 141 -27.22 11.39 11.72
N ALA A 142 -26.16 12.19 11.45
CA ALA A 142 -24.80 11.69 11.40
C ALA A 142 -23.79 12.78 11.79
N GLY A 143 -22.63 12.36 12.28
CA GLY A 143 -21.48 13.21 12.55
C GLY A 143 -20.22 12.39 12.78
N GLY A 144 -19.09 13.07 12.90
CA GLY A 144 -17.82 12.47 13.28
C GLY A 144 -17.63 12.44 14.79
N TYR A 145 -16.48 12.93 15.27
CA TYR A 145 -16.24 13.13 16.69
C TYR A 145 -17.03 14.31 17.23
N PHE A 146 -17.62 14.15 18.39
CA PHE A 146 -18.29 15.20 19.16
C PHE A 146 -17.49 15.48 20.43
N ALA A 147 -17.35 16.74 20.83
CA ALA A 147 -16.81 17.09 22.13
C ALA A 147 -17.80 16.63 23.25
N PRO A 148 -17.34 16.36 24.48
CA PRO A 148 -18.24 15.93 25.57
C PRO A 148 -19.35 16.94 25.90
N GLY A 149 -19.03 18.23 25.95
CA GLY A 149 -19.94 19.35 26.19
C GLY A 149 -19.93 20.38 25.06
N ASP A 150 -20.84 21.35 25.13
CA ASP A 150 -20.94 22.45 24.17
C ASP A 150 -19.69 23.33 24.23
N ASP A 151 -19.21 23.79 23.10
CA ASP A 151 -18.05 24.68 23.06
C ASP A 151 -18.44 26.17 23.18
N GLU A 152 -17.43 27.01 23.39
CA GLU A 152 -17.60 28.47 23.53
C GLU A 152 -18.12 29.17 22.27
N PHE A 153 -18.07 28.48 21.09
CA PHE A 153 -18.60 28.95 19.82
C PHE A 153 -20.01 28.48 19.55
N GLY A 154 -20.67 27.79 20.52
CA GLY A 154 -22.04 27.31 20.42
C GLY A 154 -22.21 26.05 19.58
N ARG A 155 -21.14 25.30 19.29
CA ARG A 155 -21.26 23.98 18.69
C ARG A 155 -21.71 22.99 19.73
N PRO A 156 -22.77 22.20 19.45
CA PRO A 156 -23.32 21.28 20.44
C PRO A 156 -22.35 20.12 20.71
N GLY A 157 -22.12 19.86 21.98
CA GLY A 157 -21.41 18.67 22.44
C GLY A 157 -22.28 17.41 22.38
N PHE A 158 -21.67 16.27 22.64
CA PHE A 158 -22.33 14.97 22.54
C PHE A 158 -23.56 14.86 23.46
N ALA A 159 -23.45 15.35 24.69
CA ALA A 159 -24.60 15.34 25.64
C ALA A 159 -25.80 16.11 25.10
N SER A 160 -25.61 17.26 24.47
CA SER A 160 -26.67 18.08 23.84
C SER A 160 -27.23 17.42 22.59
N VAL A 161 -26.38 16.79 21.75
CA VAL A 161 -26.82 16.00 20.59
C VAL A 161 -27.71 14.83 21.02
N LEU A 162 -27.30 14.04 22.04
CA LEU A 162 -28.10 12.94 22.55
C LEU A 162 -29.49 13.41 23.01
N ALA A 163 -29.54 14.54 23.75
CA ALA A 163 -30.79 15.10 24.25
C ALA A 163 -31.72 15.55 23.09
N ALA A 164 -31.19 16.27 22.11
CA ALA A 164 -31.96 16.74 20.97
C ALA A 164 -32.51 15.59 20.11
N ILE A 165 -31.72 14.53 19.90
CA ILE A 165 -32.16 13.35 19.14
C ILE A 165 -33.23 12.57 19.95
N HIS A 166 -33.07 12.45 21.25
CA HIS A 166 -34.06 11.80 22.11
C HIS A 166 -35.39 12.58 22.11
N GLU A 167 -35.38 13.90 22.26
CA GLU A 167 -36.55 14.77 22.18
C GLU A 167 -37.24 14.63 20.81
N GLU A 168 -36.49 14.73 19.69
CA GLU A 168 -37.07 14.55 18.36
C GLU A 168 -37.74 13.18 18.19
N TRP A 169 -37.10 12.11 18.67
CA TRP A 169 -37.65 10.75 18.57
C TRP A 169 -38.88 10.56 19.42
N SER A 170 -38.92 11.18 20.61
CA SER A 170 -40.02 11.03 21.59
C SER A 170 -41.23 11.87 21.20
N GLU A 171 -41.02 13.12 20.75
CA GLU A 171 -42.11 14.06 20.47
C GLU A 171 -42.53 14.04 18.99
N HIS A 172 -41.58 13.77 18.07
CA HIS A 172 -41.81 13.84 16.63
C HIS A 172 -41.28 12.63 15.87
N PRO A 173 -41.62 11.37 16.27
CA PRO A 173 -41.01 10.16 15.67
C PRO A 173 -41.28 10.04 14.17
N ASP A 174 -42.43 10.51 13.69
CA ASP A 174 -42.76 10.43 12.27
C ASP A 174 -41.88 11.36 11.41
N ARG A 175 -41.46 12.50 11.96
CA ARG A 175 -40.54 13.42 11.29
C ARG A 175 -39.15 12.79 11.18
N ALA A 176 -38.65 12.15 12.24
CA ALA A 176 -37.38 11.42 12.22
C ALA A 176 -37.40 10.29 11.19
N ARG A 177 -38.48 9.47 11.17
CA ARG A 177 -38.65 8.39 10.17
C ARG A 177 -38.75 8.92 8.73
N GLN A 178 -39.51 10.02 8.52
CA GLN A 178 -39.60 10.62 7.19
C GLN A 178 -38.25 11.11 6.67
N ARG A 179 -37.45 11.73 7.55
CA ARG A 179 -36.07 12.14 7.22
C ARG A 179 -35.19 10.93 6.86
N ALA A 180 -35.22 9.88 7.70
CA ALA A 180 -34.48 8.64 7.47
C ALA A 180 -34.85 7.99 6.13
N HIS A 181 -36.15 7.88 5.86
CA HIS A 181 -36.64 7.32 4.61
C HIS A 181 -36.21 8.17 3.38
N GLY A 182 -36.18 9.51 3.53
CA GLY A 182 -35.67 10.40 2.49
C GLY A 182 -34.21 10.15 2.17
N VAL A 183 -33.35 9.98 3.18
CA VAL A 183 -31.93 9.64 3.03
C VAL A 183 -31.81 8.26 2.35
N ALA A 184 -32.52 7.25 2.85
CA ALA A 184 -32.49 5.90 2.30
C ALA A 184 -32.91 5.86 0.83
N GLN A 185 -33.94 6.62 0.43
CA GLN A 185 -34.37 6.72 -0.98
C GLN A 185 -33.31 7.36 -1.87
N VAL A 186 -32.62 8.43 -1.42
CA VAL A 186 -31.55 9.07 -2.19
C VAL A 186 -30.40 8.08 -2.41
N LEU A 187 -30.00 7.35 -1.36
CA LEU A 187 -28.94 6.37 -1.43
C LEU A 187 -29.31 5.18 -2.31
N ALA A 188 -30.55 4.69 -2.22
CA ALA A 188 -31.06 3.62 -3.09
C ALA A 188 -31.05 4.04 -4.57
N ARG A 189 -31.44 5.30 -4.89
CA ARG A 189 -31.34 5.84 -6.24
C ARG A 189 -29.89 5.97 -6.73
N TYR A 190 -28.98 6.44 -5.86
CA TYR A 190 -27.56 6.51 -6.17
C TYR A 190 -27.02 5.13 -6.55
N GLN A 191 -27.33 4.12 -5.75
CA GLN A 191 -26.92 2.74 -6.01
C GLN A 191 -27.59 2.15 -7.26
N ALA A 192 -28.90 2.35 -7.45
CA ALA A 192 -29.58 1.90 -8.65
C ALA A 192 -28.98 2.51 -9.92
N ASN A 193 -28.62 3.80 -9.88
CA ASN A 193 -27.92 4.44 -10.99
C ASN A 193 -26.52 3.87 -11.20
N ALA A 194 -25.78 3.56 -10.13
CA ALA A 194 -24.49 2.89 -10.21
C ALA A 194 -24.62 1.46 -10.78
N ALA A 195 -25.66 0.72 -10.38
CA ALA A 195 -25.92 -0.65 -10.85
C ALA A 195 -26.57 -0.72 -12.25
N SER A 196 -27.41 0.26 -12.61
CA SER A 196 -28.08 0.35 -13.90
C SER A 196 -27.20 0.94 -15.00
N GLY A 197 -25.97 1.28 -14.69
CA GLY A 197 -25.04 1.89 -15.61
C GLY A 197 -24.97 1.12 -16.91
N ALA A 198 -25.32 1.77 -18.04
CA ALA A 198 -25.03 1.26 -19.36
C ALA A 198 -23.57 0.81 -19.38
N ALA A 199 -23.28 -0.36 -19.95
CA ALA A 199 -21.94 -0.89 -20.02
C ALA A 199 -20.97 0.23 -20.42
N ARG A 200 -19.92 0.45 -19.62
CA ARG A 200 -18.95 1.54 -19.82
C ARG A 200 -18.51 1.58 -21.28
N GLN A 201 -18.71 2.71 -21.92
CA GLN A 201 -18.38 2.93 -23.32
C GLN A 201 -16.88 3.24 -23.47
N GLY A 202 -16.34 3.01 -24.66
CA GLY A 202 -14.97 3.33 -25.00
C GLY A 202 -14.01 2.15 -24.91
N SER A 203 -12.80 2.38 -25.37
CA SER A 203 -11.68 1.43 -25.31
C SER A 203 -10.91 1.59 -23.99
N VAL A 204 -10.15 0.58 -23.62
CA VAL A 204 -9.24 0.63 -22.45
C VAL A 204 -8.25 1.78 -22.58
N GLN A 205 -7.76 2.06 -23.78
CA GLN A 205 -6.87 3.17 -24.06
C GLN A 205 -7.53 4.54 -23.78
N GLN A 206 -8.80 4.71 -24.16
CA GLN A 206 -9.55 5.94 -23.84
C GLN A 206 -9.74 6.08 -22.33
N TRP A 207 -9.99 4.99 -21.61
CA TRP A 207 -10.09 5.01 -20.15
C TRP A 207 -8.76 5.38 -19.49
N SER A 208 -7.65 4.83 -19.99
CA SER A 208 -6.30 5.17 -19.51
C SER A 208 -5.98 6.65 -19.73
N GLU A 209 -6.24 7.17 -20.92
CA GLU A 209 -6.08 8.60 -21.22
C GLU A 209 -6.94 9.50 -20.33
N GLN A 210 -8.19 9.10 -20.06
CA GLN A 210 -9.09 9.85 -19.17
C GLN A 210 -8.57 9.82 -17.74
N THR A 211 -8.20 8.65 -17.21
CA THR A 211 -7.64 8.48 -15.87
C THR A 211 -6.37 9.32 -15.70
N ARG A 212 -5.43 9.22 -16.64
CA ARG A 212 -4.20 10.05 -16.64
C ARG A 212 -4.52 11.54 -16.63
N ARG A 213 -5.41 12.01 -17.51
CA ARG A 213 -5.80 13.43 -17.55
C ARG A 213 -6.40 13.91 -16.25
N THR A 214 -7.28 13.14 -15.64
CA THR A 214 -7.90 13.49 -14.35
C THR A 214 -6.86 13.59 -13.25
N LEU A 215 -5.97 12.60 -13.13
CA LEU A 215 -4.87 12.63 -12.15
C LEU A 215 -3.94 13.83 -12.37
N LEU A 216 -3.55 14.10 -13.62
CA LEU A 216 -2.70 15.25 -13.93
C LEU A 216 -3.39 16.60 -13.71
N SER A 217 -4.72 16.70 -13.86
CA SER A 217 -5.47 17.91 -13.53
C SER A 217 -5.53 18.22 -12.04
N GLY A 218 -5.46 17.17 -11.19
CA GLY A 218 -5.40 17.30 -9.73
C GLY A 218 -3.97 17.36 -9.18
N PHE A 219 -2.95 17.22 -10.04
CA PHE A 219 -1.56 17.15 -9.59
C PHE A 219 -1.04 18.50 -9.07
N ASP A 220 -0.47 18.45 -7.87
CA ASP A 220 0.24 19.58 -7.27
C ASP A 220 1.71 19.57 -7.72
N ALA A 221 2.07 20.45 -8.65
CA ALA A 221 3.40 20.48 -9.24
C ALA A 221 4.51 20.98 -8.29
N GLU A 222 4.14 21.59 -7.17
CA GLU A 222 5.05 22.14 -6.16
C GLU A 222 5.33 21.12 -5.04
N HIS A 223 4.27 20.47 -4.53
CA HIS A 223 4.37 19.60 -3.37
C HIS A 223 4.03 18.13 -3.66
N GLY A 224 3.61 17.80 -4.87
CA GLY A 224 3.14 16.45 -5.20
C GLY A 224 1.74 16.14 -4.67
N GLY A 225 1.22 14.95 -5.04
CA GLY A 225 -0.14 14.53 -4.74
C GLY A 225 -1.16 14.97 -5.78
N PHE A 226 -2.38 14.38 -5.70
CA PHE A 226 -3.39 14.49 -6.76
C PHE A 226 -4.71 15.10 -6.27
N SER A 227 -4.75 15.66 -5.07
CA SER A 227 -5.96 16.28 -4.48
C SER A 227 -6.12 17.77 -4.83
N GLY A 228 -5.36 18.27 -5.79
CA GLY A 228 -5.32 19.72 -6.13
C GLY A 228 -4.64 20.57 -5.04
N THR A 229 -4.63 21.89 -5.25
CA THR A 229 -3.91 22.82 -4.35
C THR A 229 -4.77 23.34 -3.18
N ARG A 230 -6.08 23.12 -3.21
CA ARG A 230 -7.02 23.60 -2.19
C ARG A 230 -7.17 22.68 -1.00
N GLN A 231 -6.99 21.37 -1.20
CA GLN A 231 -7.08 20.40 -0.12
C GLN A 231 -5.76 20.37 0.66
N THR A 232 -5.83 20.54 1.97
CA THR A 232 -4.66 20.53 2.85
C THR A 232 -4.22 19.10 3.19
N THR A 233 -5.14 18.24 3.59
CA THR A 233 -4.86 16.83 3.90
C THR A 233 -4.42 16.06 2.66
N ARG A 234 -3.32 15.29 2.79
CA ARG A 234 -2.70 14.52 1.71
C ARG A 234 -2.62 13.04 2.07
N PHE A 235 -3.27 12.21 1.25
CA PHE A 235 -3.10 10.76 1.28
C PHE A 235 -2.11 10.31 0.19
N PRO A 236 -1.34 9.23 0.41
CA PRO A 236 -0.40 8.70 -0.60
C PRO A 236 -1.04 8.31 -1.93
N GLN A 237 -2.32 7.95 -1.93
CA GLN A 237 -3.08 7.51 -3.11
C GLN A 237 -2.33 6.42 -3.91
N SER A 238 -1.87 5.38 -3.21
CA SER A 238 -1.05 4.31 -3.76
C SER A 238 -1.61 3.67 -5.03
N PRO A 239 -2.93 3.46 -5.20
CA PRO A 239 -3.52 2.98 -6.46
C PRO A 239 -3.25 3.91 -7.65
N ALA A 240 -3.31 5.23 -7.46
CA ALA A 240 -3.01 6.20 -8.51
C ALA A 240 -1.52 6.18 -8.90
N LEU A 241 -0.63 6.08 -7.90
CA LEU A 241 0.82 5.95 -8.16
C LEU A 241 1.15 4.66 -8.92
N ALA A 242 0.51 3.55 -8.56
CA ALA A 242 0.68 2.28 -9.27
C ALA A 242 0.14 2.35 -10.70
N PHE A 243 -0.98 3.04 -10.94
CA PHE A 243 -1.48 3.32 -12.29
C PHE A 243 -0.46 4.11 -13.11
N LEU A 244 0.08 5.22 -12.58
CA LEU A 244 1.05 6.04 -13.29
C LEU A 244 2.34 5.28 -13.66
N LEU A 245 2.77 4.32 -12.82
CA LEU A 245 3.88 3.42 -13.16
C LEU A 245 3.57 2.53 -14.36
N GLU A 246 2.37 1.93 -14.43
CA GLU A 246 1.95 1.08 -15.55
C GLU A 246 1.69 1.90 -16.80
N ASP A 247 0.97 3.02 -16.67
CA ASP A 247 0.65 3.93 -17.77
C ASP A 247 1.93 4.47 -18.43
N TYR A 248 2.94 4.87 -17.63
CA TYR A 248 4.22 5.31 -18.17
C TYR A 248 4.94 4.19 -18.93
N ALA A 249 4.87 2.95 -18.45
CA ALA A 249 5.47 1.82 -19.16
C ALA A 249 4.85 1.58 -20.57
N HIS A 250 3.60 2.00 -20.77
CA HIS A 250 2.88 1.85 -22.04
C HIS A 250 2.95 3.14 -22.90
N ALA A 251 2.63 4.28 -22.31
CA ALA A 251 2.45 5.55 -23.03
C ALA A 251 3.72 6.42 -23.08
N HIS A 252 4.69 6.22 -22.19
CA HIS A 252 5.90 7.03 -22.03
C HIS A 252 5.61 8.54 -21.86
N ASP A 253 4.51 8.87 -21.18
CA ASP A 253 4.11 10.26 -20.97
C ASP A 253 5.00 10.94 -19.91
N ALA A 254 5.74 11.97 -20.33
CA ALA A 254 6.69 12.67 -19.46
C ALA A 254 6.01 13.43 -18.31
N GLN A 255 4.75 13.86 -18.46
CA GLN A 255 4.02 14.54 -17.38
C GLN A 255 3.57 13.53 -16.32
N ALA A 256 3.15 12.33 -16.73
CA ALA A 256 2.85 11.24 -15.83
C ALA A 256 4.08 10.83 -15.00
N LEU A 257 5.25 10.68 -15.64
CA LEU A 257 6.51 10.40 -14.94
C LEU A 257 6.85 11.52 -13.95
N ARG A 258 6.74 12.78 -14.37
CA ARG A 258 6.98 13.93 -13.47
C ARG A 258 6.04 13.94 -12.28
N ALA A 259 4.74 13.72 -12.50
CA ALA A 259 3.76 13.68 -11.42
C ALA A 259 4.06 12.56 -10.41
N LEU A 260 4.42 11.39 -10.92
CA LEU A 260 4.87 10.26 -10.10
C LEU A 260 6.12 10.63 -9.28
N THR A 261 7.20 11.07 -9.91
CA THR A 261 8.49 11.31 -9.24
C THR A 261 8.43 12.46 -8.26
N VAL A 262 7.77 13.58 -8.59
CA VAL A 262 7.59 14.71 -7.65
C VAL A 262 6.83 14.27 -6.42
N THR A 263 5.77 13.44 -6.58
CA THR A 263 4.99 12.95 -5.45
C THR A 263 5.80 11.99 -4.58
N LEU A 264 6.52 11.04 -5.19
CA LEU A 264 7.37 10.09 -4.46
C LEU A 264 8.48 10.80 -3.70
N ASP A 265 9.15 11.78 -4.30
CA ASP A 265 10.20 12.57 -3.64
C ASP A 265 9.64 13.38 -2.47
N ALA A 266 8.48 14.03 -2.65
CA ALA A 266 7.86 14.82 -1.59
C ALA A 266 7.51 13.96 -0.36
N MET A 267 6.99 12.75 -0.59
CA MET A 267 6.73 11.79 0.49
C MET A 267 8.02 11.25 1.12
N ALA A 268 9.05 10.89 0.31
CA ALA A 268 10.31 10.30 0.78
C ALA A 268 11.10 11.23 1.70
N TYR A 269 11.02 12.52 1.45
CA TYR A 269 11.74 13.55 2.23
C TYR A 269 10.85 14.26 3.23
N GLY A 270 9.53 14.05 3.20
CA GLY A 270 8.54 14.59 4.13
C GLY A 270 8.55 13.91 5.50
N GLY A 271 7.77 14.47 6.42
CA GLY A 271 7.49 13.87 7.73
C GLY A 271 6.49 12.69 7.67
N ILE A 272 5.76 12.53 6.56
CA ILE A 272 4.90 11.36 6.33
C ILE A 272 5.72 10.06 6.29
N TYR A 273 6.97 10.13 5.92
CA TYR A 273 7.91 9.02 5.98
C TYR A 273 8.71 9.08 7.28
N ASP A 274 8.74 8.00 8.03
CA ASP A 274 9.56 7.89 9.24
C ASP A 274 11.04 7.82 8.88
N GLN A 275 11.73 8.94 9.00
CA GLN A 275 13.13 9.11 8.60
C GLN A 275 14.12 8.25 9.42
N LEU A 276 13.73 7.74 10.59
CA LEU A 276 14.57 6.91 11.45
C LEU A 276 14.28 5.41 11.28
N GLY A 277 13.01 5.03 11.40
CA GLY A 277 12.61 3.62 11.43
C GLY A 277 12.06 3.09 10.11
N GLY A 278 11.85 3.97 9.14
CA GLY A 278 11.18 3.60 7.90
C GLY A 278 9.68 3.35 8.05
N GLY A 279 9.04 3.13 6.92
CA GLY A 279 7.59 3.02 6.84
C GLY A 279 6.89 4.39 6.78
N PHE A 280 5.68 4.39 6.26
CA PHE A 280 4.88 5.57 6.04
C PHE A 280 3.76 5.67 7.05
N HIS A 281 3.52 6.87 7.55
CA HIS A 281 2.31 7.24 8.24
C HIS A 281 1.16 7.33 7.24
N ARG A 282 -0.08 7.25 7.72
CA ARG A 282 -1.26 7.09 6.88
C ARG A 282 -1.53 8.27 5.95
N TYR A 283 -1.49 9.50 6.48
CA TYR A 283 -1.70 10.72 5.70
C TYR A 283 -0.98 11.91 6.34
N SER A 284 -0.78 12.97 5.56
CA SER A 284 -0.34 14.27 6.07
C SER A 284 -1.53 15.18 6.31
N THR A 285 -1.54 15.90 7.43
CA THR A 285 -2.59 16.85 7.82
C THR A 285 -2.49 18.15 7.04
N GLU A 286 -1.37 18.35 6.32
CA GLU A 286 -1.09 19.53 5.55
C GLU A 286 -0.47 19.19 4.16
N ARG A 287 -0.38 20.18 3.29
CA ARG A 287 -0.05 20.04 1.86
C ARG A 287 1.39 19.62 1.58
N THR A 288 2.35 19.92 2.49
CA THR A 288 3.78 19.75 2.25
C THR A 288 4.35 18.40 2.70
N TRP A 289 3.49 17.47 3.14
CA TRP A 289 3.85 16.14 3.65
C TRP A 289 4.70 16.15 4.93
N SER A 290 4.69 17.27 5.70
CA SER A 290 5.57 17.46 6.84
C SER A 290 4.97 17.04 8.18
N LEU A 291 3.64 17.13 8.33
CA LEU A 291 2.90 16.83 9.56
C LEU A 291 2.00 15.62 9.34
N PRO A 292 2.42 14.41 9.73
CA PRO A 292 1.61 13.23 9.56
C PRO A 292 0.57 13.08 10.67
N HIS A 293 -0.50 12.35 10.36
CA HIS A 293 -1.23 11.58 11.34
C HIS A 293 -0.48 10.25 11.55
N PHE A 294 -0.07 9.97 12.81
CA PHE A 294 1.04 9.07 13.07
C PHE A 294 0.75 7.56 12.97
N GLU A 295 -0.50 7.12 12.74
CA GLU A 295 -0.77 5.70 12.49
C GLU A 295 -0.04 5.18 11.27
N LYS A 296 0.36 3.90 11.29
CA LYS A 296 1.02 3.22 10.18
C LYS A 296 0.27 1.96 9.80
N MET A 297 -0.39 2.00 8.63
CA MET A 297 -1.22 0.91 8.15
C MET A 297 -0.42 -0.08 7.29
N LEU A 298 -0.75 -1.36 7.40
CA LEU A 298 -0.17 -2.41 6.54
C LEU A 298 -0.41 -2.13 5.06
N TYR A 299 -1.63 -1.73 4.70
CA TYR A 299 -1.98 -1.51 3.29
C TYR A 299 -1.22 -0.35 2.64
N ASP A 300 -0.95 0.75 3.36
CA ASP A 300 -0.13 1.86 2.86
C ASP A 300 1.31 1.40 2.65
N ASN A 301 1.88 0.78 3.67
CA ASN A 301 3.28 0.38 3.67
C ASN A 301 3.59 -0.74 2.67
N ALA A 302 2.67 -1.69 2.48
CA ALA A 302 2.81 -2.74 1.48
C ALA A 302 2.76 -2.17 0.05
N GLN A 303 1.75 -1.35 -0.25
CA GLN A 303 1.62 -0.76 -1.59
C GLN A 303 2.79 0.17 -1.91
N LEU A 304 3.16 1.06 -0.97
CA LEU A 304 4.28 1.98 -1.16
C LEU A 304 5.62 1.24 -1.31
N LEU A 305 5.85 0.14 -0.58
CA LEU A 305 7.00 -0.73 -0.84
C LEU A 305 7.06 -1.19 -2.29
N SER A 306 5.94 -1.68 -2.84
CA SER A 306 5.87 -2.10 -4.25
C SER A 306 6.08 -0.94 -5.21
N VAL A 307 5.44 0.21 -4.95
CA VAL A 307 5.56 1.42 -5.78
C VAL A 307 7.01 1.93 -5.81
N TYR A 308 7.66 2.09 -4.66
CA TYR A 308 9.05 2.57 -4.60
C TYR A 308 10.05 1.58 -5.21
N ALA A 309 9.87 0.27 -4.99
CA ALA A 309 10.71 -0.75 -5.64
C ALA A 309 10.59 -0.69 -7.18
N ARG A 310 9.37 -0.54 -7.69
CA ARG A 310 9.12 -0.44 -9.13
C ARG A 310 9.57 0.90 -9.70
N ALA A 311 9.40 2.00 -8.96
CA ALA A 311 9.92 3.32 -9.34
C ALA A 311 11.45 3.30 -9.44
N TRP A 312 12.14 2.66 -8.49
CA TRP A 312 13.58 2.47 -8.59
C TRP A 312 13.97 1.66 -9.82
N LYS A 313 13.29 0.55 -10.10
CA LYS A 313 13.54 -0.26 -11.30
C LYS A 313 13.33 0.54 -12.58
N LEU A 314 12.40 1.49 -12.57
CA LEU A 314 12.08 2.35 -13.72
C LEU A 314 13.11 3.47 -13.93
N THR A 315 13.52 4.14 -12.83
CA THR A 315 14.27 5.41 -12.90
C THR A 315 15.73 5.28 -12.50
N GLY A 316 16.09 4.28 -11.69
CA GLY A 316 17.42 4.15 -11.09
C GLY A 316 17.71 5.10 -9.92
N GLU A 317 16.75 5.91 -9.50
CA GLU A 317 16.92 6.93 -8.47
C GLU A 317 17.17 6.32 -7.08
N PRO A 318 18.32 6.59 -6.42
CA PRO A 318 18.76 5.89 -5.21
C PRO A 318 17.83 6.06 -4.02
N GLN A 319 17.14 7.20 -3.90
CA GLN A 319 16.16 7.41 -2.83
C GLN A 319 15.04 6.37 -2.86
N TYR A 320 14.57 5.95 -4.03
CA TYR A 320 13.49 4.96 -4.12
C TYR A 320 13.93 3.58 -3.62
N MET A 321 15.18 3.19 -3.90
CA MET A 321 15.75 1.98 -3.34
C MET A 321 15.87 2.07 -1.81
N ARG A 322 16.39 3.19 -1.29
CA ARG A 322 16.49 3.42 0.16
C ARG A 322 15.14 3.31 0.84
N ILE A 323 14.14 4.01 0.34
CA ILE A 323 12.78 3.99 0.90
C ILE A 323 12.19 2.57 0.86
N ALA A 324 12.29 1.85 -0.25
CA ALA A 324 11.81 0.48 -0.35
C ALA A 324 12.49 -0.45 0.68
N ILE A 325 13.82 -0.39 0.80
CA ILE A 325 14.58 -1.21 1.75
C ILE A 325 14.19 -0.89 3.21
N GLN A 326 14.03 0.37 3.55
CA GLN A 326 13.65 0.78 4.90
C GLN A 326 12.19 0.47 5.22
N SER A 327 11.25 0.59 4.25
CA SER A 327 9.85 0.23 4.42
C SER A 327 9.67 -1.28 4.65
N ARG A 328 10.36 -2.14 3.89
CA ARG A 328 10.34 -3.58 4.19
C ARG A 328 10.95 -3.90 5.55
N GLY A 329 11.99 -3.16 5.96
CA GLY A 329 12.59 -3.26 7.29
C GLY A 329 11.58 -2.94 8.39
N TYR A 330 10.75 -1.92 8.20
CA TYR A 330 9.63 -1.59 9.09
C TYR A 330 8.61 -2.74 9.17
N LEU A 331 8.12 -3.25 8.04
CA LEU A 331 7.18 -4.38 8.00
C LEU A 331 7.71 -5.58 8.80
N ARG A 332 8.98 -5.91 8.64
CA ARG A 332 9.62 -7.02 9.36
C ARG A 332 9.71 -6.79 10.86
N ARG A 333 10.11 -5.60 11.29
CA ARG A 333 10.30 -5.32 12.73
C ARG A 333 8.99 -5.15 13.47
N CYS A 334 8.05 -4.40 12.88
CA CYS A 334 6.91 -3.88 13.61
C CYS A 334 5.60 -4.63 13.31
N LEU A 335 5.40 -5.11 12.08
CA LEU A 335 4.13 -5.72 11.68
C LEU A 335 4.18 -7.23 11.45
N THR A 336 5.34 -7.89 11.49
CA THR A 336 5.40 -9.35 11.27
C THR A 336 4.92 -10.11 12.50
N ALA A 337 3.92 -10.97 12.32
CA ALA A 337 3.48 -11.90 13.34
C ALA A 337 4.49 -13.06 13.51
N PRO A 338 4.75 -13.55 14.75
CA PRO A 338 5.78 -14.57 15.02
C PRO A 338 5.63 -15.85 14.19
N GLU A 339 4.40 -16.31 13.96
CA GLU A 339 4.13 -17.52 13.17
C GLU A 339 4.03 -17.25 11.66
N GLY A 340 4.17 -16.01 11.23
CA GLY A 340 4.04 -15.52 9.84
C GLY A 340 2.76 -14.74 9.60
N GLY A 341 2.70 -14.00 8.50
CA GLY A 341 1.68 -12.99 8.25
C GLY A 341 2.02 -11.65 8.90
N PHE A 342 1.18 -10.65 8.65
CA PHE A 342 1.41 -9.27 9.04
C PHE A 342 0.21 -8.71 9.78
N TYR A 343 0.45 -8.09 10.90
CA TYR A 343 -0.51 -7.33 11.68
C TYR A 343 -1.05 -6.15 10.87
N THR A 344 -2.27 -5.71 11.18
CA THR A 344 -3.01 -4.77 10.34
C THR A 344 -2.48 -3.34 10.42
N ALA A 345 -2.08 -2.89 11.62
CA ALA A 345 -1.67 -1.51 11.83
C ALA A 345 -0.86 -1.32 13.11
N GLN A 346 -0.22 -0.14 13.20
CA GLN A 346 0.37 0.41 14.40
C GLN A 346 -0.31 1.75 14.70
N ASP A 347 -0.62 1.98 15.98
CA ASP A 347 -1.40 3.12 16.46
C ASP A 347 -0.73 4.48 16.19
N ALA A 348 -1.52 5.54 16.16
CA ALA A 348 -1.06 6.91 16.08
C ALA A 348 -0.53 7.43 17.42
N GLU A 349 -1.05 6.91 18.53
CA GLU A 349 -0.75 7.41 19.87
C GLU A 349 0.11 6.46 20.71
N THR A 350 0.79 7.05 21.68
CA THR A 350 1.50 6.36 22.74
C THR A 350 1.26 7.16 24.03
N ASP A 351 0.84 6.49 25.11
CA ASP A 351 0.52 7.15 26.38
C ASP A 351 -0.52 8.29 26.24
N ASN A 352 -1.53 8.09 25.39
CA ASN A 352 -2.59 9.05 25.07
C ASN A 352 -2.13 10.32 24.33
N GLU A 353 -0.91 10.35 23.80
CA GLU A 353 -0.38 11.47 23.02
C GLU A 353 -0.06 11.04 21.60
N GLU A 354 -0.65 11.73 20.60
CA GLU A 354 -0.41 11.46 19.21
C GLU A 354 1.04 11.75 18.80
N GLY A 355 1.71 10.76 18.23
CA GLY A 355 3.08 10.88 17.74
C GLY A 355 4.15 10.96 18.84
N ALA A 356 3.85 10.71 20.12
CA ALA A 356 4.81 10.80 21.22
C ALA A 356 6.11 10.02 20.98
N THR A 357 5.99 8.81 20.42
CA THR A 357 7.17 7.99 20.06
C THR A 357 8.03 8.63 18.98
N TYR A 358 7.44 9.31 18.00
CA TYR A 358 8.10 9.75 16.76
C TYR A 358 8.65 11.16 16.81
N ARG A 359 8.05 12.04 17.65
CA ARG A 359 8.42 13.46 17.72
C ARG A 359 9.69 13.68 18.53
N TRP A 360 10.45 14.70 18.15
CA TRP A 360 11.70 15.08 18.78
C TRP A 360 11.74 16.58 19.07
N THR A 361 12.36 16.97 20.19
CA THR A 361 12.78 18.37 20.38
C THR A 361 14.20 18.57 19.85
N ARG A 362 14.55 19.80 19.51
CA ARG A 362 15.90 20.16 19.12
C ARG A 362 16.91 19.80 20.23
N ALA A 363 16.58 20.10 21.48
CA ALA A 363 17.41 19.78 22.63
C ALA A 363 17.69 18.27 22.79
N GLN A 364 16.69 17.42 22.51
CA GLN A 364 16.88 15.96 22.52
C GLN A 364 17.89 15.52 21.46
N ILE A 365 17.81 16.08 20.25
CA ILE A 365 18.76 15.77 19.16
C ILE A 365 20.18 16.25 19.54
N GLU A 366 20.33 17.48 20.06
CA GLU A 366 21.60 18.04 20.48
C GLU A 366 22.24 17.22 21.62
N THR A 367 21.45 16.82 22.60
CA THR A 367 21.89 15.90 23.68
C THR A 367 22.31 14.54 23.12
N ALA A 368 21.53 13.98 22.20
CA ALA A 368 21.80 12.67 21.63
C ALA A 368 23.06 12.65 20.76
N LEU A 369 23.29 13.65 19.95
CA LEU A 369 24.33 13.67 18.93
C LEU A 369 25.59 14.48 19.32
N GLY A 370 25.48 15.38 20.31
CA GLY A 370 26.61 16.23 20.75
C GLY A 370 27.17 17.09 19.61
N ALA A 371 28.46 17.01 19.36
CA ALA A 371 29.13 17.79 18.31
C ALA A 371 28.60 17.51 16.88
N ASP A 372 27.99 16.35 16.64
CA ASP A 372 27.43 15.97 15.34
C ASP A 372 26.04 16.60 15.07
N ALA A 373 25.38 17.16 16.08
CA ALA A 373 24.03 17.69 15.96
C ALA A 373 23.91 18.80 14.91
N ALA A 374 24.85 19.72 14.86
CA ALA A 374 24.85 20.81 13.88
C ALA A 374 24.83 20.27 12.44
N ARG A 375 25.71 19.32 12.12
CA ARG A 375 25.79 18.68 10.82
C ARG A 375 24.51 17.88 10.49
N PHE A 376 23.92 17.23 11.49
CA PHE A 376 22.66 16.51 11.31
C PHE A 376 21.52 17.49 10.97
N LEU A 377 21.43 18.62 11.67
CA LEU A 377 20.39 19.63 11.48
C LEU A 377 20.57 20.48 10.20
N GLU A 378 21.70 20.38 9.50
CA GLU A 378 21.85 20.89 8.12
C GLU A 378 21.08 20.04 7.09
N VAL A 379 20.83 18.76 7.39
CA VAL A 379 20.15 17.82 6.48
C VAL A 379 18.72 17.53 6.92
N TYR A 380 18.46 17.56 8.22
CA TYR A 380 17.15 17.28 8.79
C TYR A 380 16.61 18.48 9.56
N SER A 381 15.30 18.66 9.49
CA SER A 381 14.59 19.68 10.27
C SER A 381 13.43 19.07 11.04
N LEU A 382 12.95 19.77 12.05
CA LEU A 382 11.77 19.43 12.83
C LEU A 382 10.62 20.34 12.42
N THR A 383 9.45 19.76 12.16
CA THR A 383 8.22 20.50 11.92
C THR A 383 7.29 20.31 13.12
N PRO A 384 7.05 21.37 13.94
CA PRO A 384 6.13 21.30 15.06
C PRO A 384 4.68 21.24 14.59
N ASN A 385 3.78 20.66 15.39
CA ASN A 385 2.33 20.75 15.18
C ASN A 385 1.85 22.20 15.40
N ALA A 386 0.64 22.53 14.95
CA ALA A 386 0.10 23.88 15.09
C ALA A 386 0.01 24.35 16.54
N ASP A 387 -0.34 23.48 17.47
CA ASP A 387 -0.41 23.77 18.91
C ASP A 387 0.98 23.95 19.50
N ASP A 388 1.94 23.10 19.12
CA ASP A 388 3.34 23.19 19.58
C ASP A 388 4.08 24.41 18.99
N ALA A 389 3.68 24.86 17.79
CA ALA A 389 4.27 26.04 17.14
C ALA A 389 3.95 27.36 17.89
N GLN A 390 2.96 27.37 18.78
CA GLN A 390 2.63 28.49 19.64
C GLN A 390 3.48 28.53 20.93
N SER A 391 4.37 27.55 21.12
CA SER A 391 5.29 27.53 22.26
C SER A 391 6.19 28.78 22.28
N LEU A 392 6.35 29.39 23.46
CA LEU A 392 7.22 30.52 23.67
C LEU A 392 8.72 30.20 23.47
N ASP A 393 9.07 28.90 23.48
CA ASP A 393 10.41 28.39 23.20
C ASP A 393 10.38 27.37 22.06
N PRO A 394 10.71 27.78 20.82
CA PRO A 394 10.75 26.88 19.67
C PRO A 394 11.75 25.71 19.79
N ALA A 395 12.76 25.83 20.67
CA ALA A 395 13.75 24.77 20.85
C ALA A 395 13.21 23.60 21.70
N SER A 396 12.20 23.86 22.53
CA SER A 396 11.53 22.87 23.36
C SER A 396 10.29 22.27 22.67
N ALA A 397 9.78 22.87 21.58
CA ALA A 397 8.63 22.35 20.86
C ALA A 397 8.95 21.01 20.16
N PRO A 398 8.18 19.94 20.45
CA PRO A 398 8.40 18.67 19.77
C PRO A 398 7.93 18.75 18.31
N GLY A 399 8.72 18.22 17.39
CA GLY A 399 8.42 18.26 15.97
C GLY A 399 8.68 16.93 15.26
N THR A 400 8.05 16.78 14.10
CA THR A 400 8.25 15.65 13.20
C THR A 400 9.55 15.83 12.42
N LEU A 401 10.37 14.78 12.38
CA LEU A 401 11.63 14.79 11.64
C LEU A 401 11.37 14.63 10.14
N ARG A 402 11.94 15.54 9.35
CA ARG A 402 11.91 15.52 7.88
C ARG A 402 13.25 15.96 7.30
N VAL A 403 13.47 15.68 6.02
CA VAL A 403 14.61 16.31 5.32
C VAL A 403 14.35 17.81 5.23
N ALA A 404 15.39 18.62 5.51
CA ALA A 404 15.28 20.07 5.53
C ALA A 404 14.90 20.61 4.13
N PRO A 405 13.97 21.55 4.04
CA PRO A 405 13.57 22.13 2.76
C PRO A 405 14.75 22.89 2.11
N GLY A 406 14.78 22.91 0.78
CA GLY A 406 15.80 23.66 0.02
C GLY A 406 17.15 22.96 -0.16
N ILE A 407 17.32 21.72 0.34
CA ILE A 407 18.52 20.94 0.03
C ILE A 407 18.53 20.55 -1.45
N ASP A 408 19.70 20.67 -2.08
CA ASP A 408 19.91 20.19 -3.44
C ASP A 408 19.62 18.69 -3.52
N ARG A 409 18.65 18.32 -4.37
CA ARG A 409 18.22 16.93 -4.57
C ARG A 409 19.35 16.03 -5.06
N ALA A 410 20.30 16.55 -5.85
CA ALA A 410 21.44 15.78 -6.33
C ALA A 410 22.40 15.36 -5.21
N ALA A 411 22.46 16.15 -4.11
CA ALA A 411 23.38 15.92 -3.00
C ALA A 411 22.72 15.27 -1.76
N VAL A 412 21.37 15.23 -1.71
CA VAL A 412 20.66 14.84 -0.47
C VAL A 412 20.96 13.41 -0.06
N GLU A 413 20.96 12.46 -1.01
CA GLU A 413 21.18 11.04 -0.71
C GLU A 413 22.61 10.76 -0.22
N GLU A 414 23.60 11.45 -0.78
CA GLU A 414 24.99 11.37 -0.29
C GLU A 414 25.09 11.90 1.15
N ARG A 415 24.45 13.04 1.44
CA ARG A 415 24.42 13.62 2.78
C ARG A 415 23.74 12.71 3.78
N ILE A 416 22.58 12.13 3.42
CA ILE A 416 21.87 11.13 4.25
C ILE A 416 22.75 9.90 4.51
N ALA A 417 23.47 9.41 3.50
CA ALA A 417 24.36 8.28 3.65
C ALA A 417 25.49 8.55 4.65
N LEU A 418 26.02 9.76 4.68
CA LEU A 418 27.06 10.19 5.62
C LEU A 418 26.54 10.31 7.07
N LEU A 419 25.24 10.44 7.27
CA LEU A 419 24.59 10.55 8.58
C LEU A 419 24.07 9.24 9.15
N ARG A 420 24.38 8.09 8.53
CA ARG A 420 23.96 6.77 9.01
C ARG A 420 24.25 6.50 10.50
N PRO A 421 25.44 6.84 11.05
CA PRO A 421 25.71 6.63 12.47
C PRO A 421 24.76 7.45 13.36
N GLN A 422 24.50 8.72 13.01
CA GLN A 422 23.61 9.62 13.74
C GLN A 422 22.16 9.13 13.69
N LEU A 423 21.68 8.74 12.50
CA LEU A 423 20.35 8.14 12.31
C LEU A 423 20.19 6.85 13.13
N SER A 424 21.20 5.97 13.12
CA SER A 424 21.19 4.74 13.92
C SER A 424 21.16 5.02 15.42
N ARG A 425 21.86 6.05 15.91
CA ARG A 425 21.85 6.46 17.32
C ARG A 425 20.48 6.98 17.73
N LEU A 426 19.89 7.88 16.94
CA LEU A 426 18.56 8.42 17.22
C LEU A 426 17.50 7.31 17.14
N PHE A 427 17.60 6.40 16.17
CA PHE A 427 16.73 5.25 16.08
C PHE A 427 16.79 4.36 17.34
N ALA A 428 17.99 4.05 17.82
CA ALA A 428 18.16 3.24 19.05
C ALA A 428 17.55 3.93 20.29
N LEU A 429 17.69 5.26 20.40
CA LEU A 429 17.09 6.02 21.50
C LEU A 429 15.55 6.04 21.39
N ARG A 430 15.00 6.13 20.18
CA ARG A 430 13.55 6.05 19.95
C ARG A 430 12.98 4.68 20.28
N GLU A 431 13.67 3.61 19.91
CA GLU A 431 13.22 2.25 20.22
C GLU A 431 13.18 1.94 21.73
N ALA A 432 13.89 2.75 22.55
CA ALA A 432 13.82 2.66 24.00
C ALA A 432 12.63 3.44 24.62
N ARG A 433 11.90 4.23 23.80
CA ARG A 433 10.66 4.89 24.24
C ARG A 433 9.52 3.88 24.29
N PRO A 434 8.40 4.17 24.99
CA PRO A 434 7.14 3.46 24.80
C PRO A 434 6.80 3.43 23.31
N GLN A 435 6.36 2.25 22.81
CA GLN A 435 6.04 2.06 21.40
C GLN A 435 4.51 2.06 21.21
N PRO A 436 4.01 2.55 20.06
CA PRO A 436 2.59 2.52 19.77
C PRO A 436 2.04 1.10 19.77
N ALA A 437 0.80 0.94 20.24
CA ALA A 437 0.09 -0.33 20.19
C ALA A 437 -0.07 -0.84 18.77
N ARG A 438 -0.29 -2.15 18.63
CA ARG A 438 -0.54 -2.78 17.33
C ARG A 438 -1.92 -3.40 17.30
N ASP A 439 -2.56 -3.28 16.17
CA ASP A 439 -3.71 -4.12 15.87
C ASP A 439 -3.22 -5.49 15.36
N GLU A 440 -3.28 -6.50 16.22
CA GLU A 440 -2.68 -7.81 15.97
C GLU A 440 -3.58 -8.79 15.19
N LYS A 441 -4.71 -8.31 14.64
CA LYS A 441 -5.45 -9.12 13.68
C LYS A 441 -4.73 -9.15 12.32
N LEU A 442 -4.86 -10.25 11.59
CA LEU A 442 -4.36 -10.41 10.23
C LEU A 442 -5.55 -10.37 9.29
N LEU A 443 -5.75 -9.29 8.58
CA LEU A 443 -6.74 -9.20 7.50
C LEU A 443 -6.20 -9.90 6.25
N VAL A 444 -6.98 -10.83 5.71
CA VAL A 444 -6.52 -11.74 4.67
C VAL A 444 -6.17 -11.02 3.38
N GLY A 445 -7.03 -10.11 2.93
CA GLY A 445 -6.77 -9.28 1.75
C GLY A 445 -5.53 -8.41 1.91
N LEU A 446 -5.36 -7.72 3.05
CA LEU A 446 -4.21 -6.86 3.31
C LEU A 446 -2.89 -7.65 3.42
N ASN A 447 -2.94 -8.88 3.95
CA ASN A 447 -1.81 -9.79 3.89
C ASN A 447 -1.48 -10.19 2.44
N GLY A 448 -2.49 -10.29 1.56
CA GLY A 448 -2.29 -10.46 0.13
C GLY A 448 -1.46 -9.34 -0.49
N LEU A 449 -1.73 -8.07 -0.14
CA LEU A 449 -0.92 -6.90 -0.55
C LEU A 449 0.52 -6.99 -0.04
N ALA A 450 0.72 -7.37 1.22
CA ALA A 450 2.06 -7.51 1.79
C ALA A 450 2.86 -8.65 1.13
N ILE A 451 2.22 -9.77 0.83
CA ILE A 451 2.80 -10.90 0.09
C ILE A 451 3.22 -10.46 -1.32
N ASP A 452 2.35 -9.73 -2.04
CA ASP A 452 2.65 -9.17 -3.36
C ASP A 452 3.85 -8.23 -3.33
N ALA A 453 3.86 -7.29 -2.38
CA ALA A 453 4.92 -6.30 -2.23
C ALA A 453 6.28 -6.95 -1.93
N LEU A 454 6.33 -7.91 -1.01
CA LEU A 454 7.56 -8.62 -0.66
C LEU A 454 8.05 -9.53 -1.79
N ALA A 455 7.16 -10.23 -2.50
CA ALA A 455 7.52 -11.03 -3.68
C ALA A 455 8.06 -10.14 -4.82
N THR A 456 7.47 -8.96 -5.01
CA THR A 456 7.93 -7.93 -5.96
C THR A 456 9.30 -7.38 -5.55
N SER A 457 9.47 -7.00 -4.28
CA SER A 457 10.74 -6.56 -3.70
C SER A 457 11.84 -7.61 -3.87
N ALA A 458 11.53 -8.87 -3.53
CA ALA A 458 12.45 -9.99 -3.70
C ALA A 458 12.90 -10.16 -5.16
N THR A 459 11.99 -10.01 -6.10
CA THR A 459 12.30 -10.11 -7.54
C THR A 459 13.19 -8.96 -8.02
N ILE A 460 12.93 -7.74 -7.53
CA ILE A 460 13.65 -6.54 -7.97
C ILE A 460 15.03 -6.44 -7.32
N PHE A 461 15.14 -6.73 -6.02
CA PHE A 461 16.39 -6.58 -5.26
C PHE A 461 17.18 -7.88 -5.06
N GLY A 462 16.65 -9.04 -5.48
CA GLY A 462 17.27 -10.34 -5.26
C GLY A 462 17.26 -10.81 -3.80
N ASP A 463 16.39 -10.24 -2.95
CA ASP A 463 16.36 -10.50 -1.51
C ASP A 463 15.61 -11.80 -1.18
N ARG A 464 16.35 -12.79 -0.67
CA ARG A 464 15.77 -14.10 -0.30
C ARG A 464 14.94 -14.05 0.98
N ASP A 465 15.18 -13.10 1.85
CA ASP A 465 14.46 -12.95 3.11
C ASP A 465 13.05 -12.41 2.85
N ASP A 466 12.90 -11.45 1.94
CA ASP A 466 11.59 -10.97 1.48
C ASP A 466 10.76 -12.13 0.93
N LEU A 467 11.37 -12.97 0.12
CA LEU A 467 10.70 -14.13 -0.46
C LEU A 467 10.28 -15.16 0.60
N ARG A 468 11.14 -15.42 1.60
CA ARG A 468 10.82 -16.32 2.71
C ARG A 468 9.66 -15.80 3.55
N ASP A 469 9.67 -14.51 3.87
CA ASP A 469 8.61 -13.87 4.66
C ASP A 469 7.27 -13.91 3.92
N ALA A 470 7.26 -13.57 2.62
CA ALA A 470 6.07 -13.68 1.77
C ALA A 470 5.52 -15.13 1.72
N GLN A 471 6.38 -16.12 1.53
CA GLN A 471 5.98 -17.53 1.51
C GLN A 471 5.45 -18.02 2.87
N ARG A 472 6.06 -17.59 3.97
CA ARG A 472 5.62 -17.94 5.33
C ARG A 472 4.24 -17.35 5.60
N ALA A 473 4.02 -16.10 5.27
CA ALA A 473 2.71 -15.44 5.36
C ALA A 473 1.66 -16.18 4.52
N ALA A 474 1.95 -16.44 3.25
CA ALA A 474 1.02 -17.12 2.35
C ALA A 474 0.65 -18.54 2.81
N ARG A 475 1.61 -19.31 3.36
CA ARG A 475 1.32 -20.64 3.91
C ARG A 475 0.41 -20.58 5.13
N ARG A 476 0.64 -19.64 6.05
CA ARG A 476 -0.17 -19.48 7.26
C ARG A 476 -1.58 -19.03 6.92
N ILE A 477 -1.72 -17.97 6.11
CA ILE A 477 -3.03 -17.46 5.69
C ILE A 477 -3.83 -18.56 4.98
N TRP A 478 -3.20 -19.26 4.03
CA TRP A 478 -3.86 -20.38 3.33
C TRP A 478 -4.31 -21.49 4.29
N LYS A 479 -3.49 -21.85 5.26
CA LYS A 479 -3.79 -22.90 6.23
C LYS A 479 -4.99 -22.56 7.12
N LEU A 480 -5.10 -21.30 7.55
CA LEU A 480 -6.06 -20.87 8.56
C LEU A 480 -7.35 -20.30 7.95
N ALA A 481 -7.23 -19.53 6.87
CA ALA A 481 -8.35 -18.77 6.33
C ALA A 481 -9.02 -19.40 5.10
N TRP A 482 -8.37 -20.34 4.37
CA TRP A 482 -9.01 -21.02 3.26
C TRP A 482 -9.76 -22.28 3.72
N GLU A 483 -11.06 -22.34 3.43
CA GLU A 483 -11.93 -23.49 3.71
C GLU A 483 -12.22 -24.25 2.41
N PRO A 484 -11.50 -25.36 2.12
CA PRO A 484 -11.61 -26.04 0.83
C PRO A 484 -12.98 -26.67 0.58
N GLY A 485 -13.67 -27.17 1.61
CA GLY A 485 -14.99 -27.75 1.52
C GLY A 485 -16.07 -26.74 1.12
N ALA A 486 -16.02 -25.56 1.69
CA ALA A 486 -16.94 -24.46 1.40
C ALA A 486 -16.45 -23.57 0.23
N LYS A 487 -15.23 -23.78 -0.25
CA LYS A 487 -14.54 -22.93 -1.26
C LYS A 487 -14.64 -21.45 -0.89
N ARG A 488 -14.32 -21.11 0.35
CA ARG A 488 -14.40 -19.75 0.83
C ARG A 488 -13.14 -19.32 1.59
N VAL A 489 -12.94 -18.01 1.64
CA VAL A 489 -11.91 -17.34 2.43
C VAL A 489 -12.58 -16.70 3.64
N ARG A 490 -11.93 -16.77 4.80
CA ARG A 490 -12.29 -15.96 5.97
C ARG A 490 -11.64 -14.59 5.88
N ARG A 491 -12.32 -13.56 6.46
CA ARG A 491 -11.87 -12.17 6.43
C ARG A 491 -10.59 -11.95 7.19
N GLN A 492 -10.51 -12.51 8.39
CA GLN A 492 -9.44 -12.24 9.34
C GLN A 492 -8.95 -13.48 10.08
N ILE A 493 -7.77 -13.34 10.71
CA ILE A 493 -7.23 -14.26 11.70
C ILE A 493 -6.86 -13.44 12.94
N PHE A 494 -7.45 -13.79 14.09
CA PHE A 494 -7.13 -13.18 15.37
C PHE A 494 -6.91 -14.28 16.42
N HIS A 495 -5.83 -14.18 17.22
CA HIS A 495 -5.40 -15.23 18.17
C HIS A 495 -5.38 -16.65 17.56
N GLY A 496 -4.94 -16.75 16.29
CA GLY A 496 -4.82 -18.04 15.57
C GLY A 496 -6.16 -18.65 15.10
N LYS A 497 -7.28 -17.96 15.29
CA LYS A 497 -8.60 -18.36 14.81
C LYS A 497 -9.02 -17.50 13.62
N ALA A 498 -9.51 -18.15 12.55
CA ALA A 498 -10.07 -17.42 11.43
C ALA A 498 -11.54 -17.08 11.70
N GLY A 499 -11.95 -15.86 11.37
CA GLY A 499 -13.29 -15.34 11.57
C GLY A 499 -13.76 -14.44 10.41
N GLY A 500 -15.05 -14.09 10.45
CA GLY A 500 -15.69 -13.26 9.43
C GLY A 500 -15.81 -13.93 8.06
N GLU A 501 -16.77 -13.52 7.24
CA GLU A 501 -16.86 -13.90 5.83
C GLU A 501 -15.91 -13.03 5.00
N GLY A 502 -15.19 -13.66 4.05
CA GLY A 502 -14.32 -12.94 3.14
C GLY A 502 -15.10 -12.16 2.09
N TYR A 503 -14.69 -10.93 1.84
CA TYR A 503 -15.20 -10.07 0.78
C TYR A 503 -14.43 -10.32 -0.53
N VAL A 504 -14.90 -9.77 -1.63
CA VAL A 504 -14.26 -9.94 -2.95
C VAL A 504 -12.78 -9.57 -2.93
N GLU A 505 -12.41 -8.51 -2.19
CA GLU A 505 -11.04 -8.07 -2.03
C GLU A 505 -10.14 -9.09 -1.32
N ASP A 506 -10.67 -9.88 -0.37
CA ASP A 506 -9.88 -10.90 0.32
C ASP A 506 -9.45 -12.03 -0.63
N TYR A 507 -10.34 -12.43 -1.54
CA TYR A 507 -10.00 -13.41 -2.58
C TYR A 507 -9.01 -12.83 -3.59
N ALA A 508 -9.27 -11.60 -4.05
CA ALA A 508 -8.52 -10.98 -5.13
C ALA A 508 -7.10 -10.59 -4.70
N LEU A 509 -6.94 -9.88 -3.59
CA LEU A 509 -5.63 -9.43 -3.12
C LEU A 509 -4.76 -10.60 -2.66
N LEU A 510 -5.34 -11.60 -1.96
CA LEU A 510 -4.59 -12.83 -1.65
C LEU A 510 -4.18 -13.57 -2.93
N GLY A 511 -5.10 -13.68 -3.89
CA GLY A 511 -4.82 -14.30 -5.18
C GLY A 511 -3.69 -13.60 -5.94
N GLN A 512 -3.66 -12.27 -5.94
CA GLN A 512 -2.60 -11.47 -6.53
C GLN A 512 -1.25 -11.74 -5.86
N GLY A 513 -1.20 -11.75 -4.53
CA GLY A 513 0.00 -12.10 -3.77
C GLY A 513 0.54 -13.50 -4.09
N LEU A 514 -0.36 -14.49 -4.23
CA LEU A 514 0.02 -15.85 -4.63
C LEU A 514 0.58 -15.91 -6.07
N LEU A 515 0.02 -15.12 -7.00
CA LEU A 515 0.56 -15.02 -8.36
C LEU A 515 1.94 -14.37 -8.38
N SER A 516 2.19 -13.38 -7.54
CA SER A 516 3.52 -12.77 -7.41
C SER A 516 4.54 -13.74 -6.82
N LEU A 517 4.15 -14.59 -5.86
CA LEU A 517 4.97 -15.71 -5.41
C LEU A 517 5.24 -16.73 -6.53
N TYR A 518 4.23 -17.06 -7.35
CA TYR A 518 4.44 -17.92 -8.51
C TYR A 518 5.45 -17.34 -9.49
N ARG A 519 5.35 -16.05 -9.81
CA ARG A 519 6.31 -15.35 -10.69
C ARG A 519 7.73 -15.34 -10.12
N ALA A 520 7.87 -15.14 -8.80
CA ALA A 520 9.17 -15.08 -8.13
C ALA A 520 9.83 -16.45 -7.96
N THR A 521 9.05 -17.54 -7.85
CA THR A 521 9.57 -18.86 -7.49
C THR A 521 9.46 -19.93 -8.57
N GLY A 522 8.52 -19.77 -9.52
CA GLY A 522 8.14 -20.81 -10.48
C GLY A 522 7.32 -21.96 -9.86
N ASP A 523 7.06 -21.94 -8.54
CA ASP A 523 6.35 -23.02 -7.84
C ASP A 523 4.86 -23.01 -8.18
N LYS A 524 4.42 -24.05 -8.89
CA LYS A 524 3.05 -24.21 -9.38
C LYS A 524 2.00 -24.32 -8.27
N VAL A 525 2.39 -24.58 -7.04
CA VAL A 525 1.46 -24.64 -5.90
C VAL A 525 0.77 -23.29 -5.70
N TRP A 526 1.52 -22.19 -5.90
CA TRP A 526 0.96 -20.85 -5.78
C TRP A 526 -0.04 -20.54 -6.91
N LEU A 527 0.28 -20.94 -8.14
CA LEU A 527 -0.64 -20.80 -9.28
C LEU A 527 -1.93 -21.59 -9.08
N ALA A 528 -1.84 -22.82 -8.58
CA ALA A 528 -3.01 -23.66 -8.30
C ALA A 528 -3.90 -23.05 -7.22
N ARG A 529 -3.32 -22.53 -6.14
CA ARG A 529 -4.05 -21.83 -5.07
C ARG A 529 -4.71 -20.55 -5.57
N ALA A 530 -4.01 -19.74 -6.36
CA ALA A 530 -4.58 -18.56 -7.00
C ALA A 530 -5.76 -18.95 -7.92
N GLY A 531 -5.64 -20.01 -8.70
CA GLY A 531 -6.73 -20.55 -9.51
C GLY A 531 -7.96 -20.97 -8.70
N ALA A 532 -7.76 -21.57 -7.52
CA ALA A 532 -8.86 -21.93 -6.62
C ALA A 532 -9.58 -20.69 -6.08
N LEU A 533 -8.82 -19.64 -5.71
CA LEU A 533 -9.40 -18.36 -5.28
C LEU A 533 -10.17 -17.67 -6.41
N ALA A 534 -9.64 -17.64 -7.64
CA ALA A 534 -10.31 -17.04 -8.78
C ALA A 534 -11.65 -17.73 -9.09
N GLN A 535 -11.68 -19.07 -9.05
CA GLN A 535 -12.92 -19.83 -9.25
C GLN A 535 -13.92 -19.58 -8.13
N ALA A 536 -13.48 -19.60 -6.87
CA ALA A 536 -14.33 -19.34 -5.72
C ALA A 536 -14.92 -17.91 -5.77
N MET A 537 -14.08 -16.91 -6.04
CA MET A 537 -14.50 -15.52 -6.20
C MET A 537 -15.58 -15.38 -7.28
N LEU A 538 -15.33 -15.92 -8.48
CA LEU A 538 -16.28 -15.84 -9.60
C LEU A 538 -17.58 -16.58 -9.33
N SER A 539 -17.58 -17.63 -8.49
CA SER A 539 -18.80 -18.35 -8.14
C SER A 539 -19.65 -17.65 -7.09
N ARG A 540 -19.02 -16.90 -6.20
CA ARG A 540 -19.70 -16.23 -5.07
C ARG A 540 -20.14 -14.81 -5.42
N PHE A 541 -19.33 -14.07 -6.16
CA PHE A 541 -19.49 -12.65 -6.49
C PHE A 541 -19.73 -12.46 -7.99
N ASP A 542 -20.77 -13.13 -8.54
CA ASP A 542 -21.09 -13.04 -9.98
C ASP A 542 -21.76 -11.70 -10.30
N PRO A 543 -21.10 -10.81 -11.05
CA PRO A 543 -21.66 -9.52 -11.41
C PRO A 543 -22.93 -9.58 -12.28
N ARG A 544 -23.28 -10.78 -12.79
CA ARG A 544 -24.52 -10.97 -13.56
C ARG A 544 -25.78 -11.01 -12.69
N ARG A 545 -25.63 -11.23 -11.38
CA ARG A 545 -26.78 -11.35 -10.48
C ARG A 545 -27.35 -10.01 -10.08
N ASP A 546 -26.47 -9.02 -9.73
CA ASP A 546 -26.92 -7.74 -9.17
C ASP A 546 -26.09 -6.52 -9.66
N GLY A 547 -25.19 -6.70 -10.64
CA GLY A 547 -24.28 -5.63 -11.09
C GLY A 547 -23.21 -5.23 -10.07
N VAL A 548 -23.12 -5.93 -8.95
CA VAL A 548 -22.32 -5.59 -7.77
C VAL A 548 -21.49 -6.79 -7.36
N LEU A 549 -20.19 -6.57 -7.23
CA LEU A 549 -19.31 -7.45 -6.48
C LEU A 549 -19.48 -7.12 -4.99
N SER A 550 -20.55 -7.61 -4.38
CA SER A 550 -20.91 -7.22 -3.03
C SER A 550 -20.39 -8.16 -1.95
N ALA A 551 -20.65 -7.76 -0.71
CA ALA A 551 -20.49 -8.56 0.48
C ALA A 551 -21.16 -9.94 0.34
N PRO A 552 -20.67 -10.95 1.09
CA PRO A 552 -21.33 -12.26 1.15
C PRO A 552 -22.78 -12.14 1.63
N ASP A 553 -23.62 -13.11 1.22
CA ASP A 553 -24.99 -13.20 1.71
C ASP A 553 -24.99 -13.42 3.22
N ALA A 554 -25.36 -12.37 3.96
CA ALA A 554 -25.52 -12.38 5.41
C ALA A 554 -26.93 -11.90 5.77
N ASP A 555 -27.56 -12.54 6.77
CA ASP A 555 -28.89 -12.16 7.29
C ASP A 555 -28.87 -10.78 8.01
N ASP A 556 -27.68 -10.23 8.27
CA ASP A 556 -27.44 -9.01 9.02
C ASP A 556 -26.90 -7.86 8.16
N ARG A 557 -27.31 -7.78 6.89
CA ARG A 557 -26.91 -6.70 5.98
C ARG A 557 -27.35 -5.31 6.46
N PRO A 558 -26.58 -4.24 6.14
CA PRO A 558 -27.07 -2.89 6.32
C PRO A 558 -28.32 -2.63 5.45
N PHE A 559 -29.03 -1.55 5.75
CA PHE A 559 -30.25 -1.15 5.01
C PHE A 559 -30.02 -1.00 3.50
N LEU A 560 -28.79 -0.83 3.08
CA LEU A 560 -28.35 -0.69 1.70
C LEU A 560 -27.12 -1.55 1.45
N ALA A 561 -27.22 -2.51 0.50
CA ALA A 561 -26.05 -3.25 0.04
C ALA A 561 -25.27 -2.37 -0.93
N MET A 562 -24.07 -1.94 -0.57
CA MET A 562 -23.26 -1.06 -1.39
C MET A 562 -22.50 -1.82 -2.46
N ALA A 563 -22.52 -1.28 -3.71
CA ALA A 563 -21.46 -1.56 -4.65
C ALA A 563 -20.14 -1.01 -4.06
N ASP A 564 -19.06 -1.72 -4.31
CA ASP A 564 -17.75 -1.27 -3.89
C ASP A 564 -17.45 0.15 -4.38
N VAL A 565 -17.10 1.04 -3.48
CA VAL A 565 -16.95 2.47 -3.78
C VAL A 565 -15.59 2.94 -3.29
N GLY A 566 -14.74 3.34 -4.24
CA GLY A 566 -13.57 4.16 -3.95
C GLY A 566 -12.28 3.39 -3.67
N ASN A 567 -11.20 4.06 -4.00
CA ASN A 567 -9.84 3.56 -3.99
C ASN A 567 -8.87 4.50 -3.31
N ASP A 568 -9.29 5.17 -2.27
CA ASP A 568 -8.47 6.25 -1.73
C ASP A 568 -7.20 5.72 -1.06
N ALA A 569 -7.30 4.61 -0.32
CA ALA A 569 -6.18 4.08 0.44
C ALA A 569 -5.62 2.76 -0.10
N TYR A 570 -6.48 1.83 -0.52
CA TYR A 570 -6.08 0.54 -1.11
C TYR A 570 -7.09 0.11 -2.19
N PRO A 571 -6.76 -0.88 -3.04
CA PRO A 571 -7.62 -1.26 -4.17
C PRO A 571 -9.03 -1.63 -3.72
N SER A 572 -10.03 -1.11 -4.41
CA SER A 572 -11.41 -1.56 -4.25
C SER A 572 -11.55 -3.03 -4.63
N GLY A 573 -12.63 -3.68 -4.21
CA GLY A 573 -12.90 -5.06 -4.62
C GLY A 573 -12.98 -5.22 -6.13
N ILE A 574 -13.53 -4.23 -6.85
CA ILE A 574 -13.60 -4.20 -8.32
C ILE A 574 -12.22 -4.10 -8.94
N ASP A 575 -11.38 -3.20 -8.45
CA ASP A 575 -10.02 -3.04 -8.94
C ASP A 575 -9.18 -4.27 -8.65
N ALA A 576 -9.24 -4.76 -7.42
CA ALA A 576 -8.53 -5.96 -7.00
C ALA A 576 -8.94 -7.19 -7.82
N ALA A 577 -10.26 -7.40 -8.01
CA ALA A 577 -10.77 -8.52 -8.80
C ALA A 577 -10.33 -8.44 -10.27
N THR A 578 -10.41 -7.26 -10.88
CA THR A 578 -9.99 -7.06 -12.27
C THR A 578 -8.49 -7.26 -12.42
N ALA A 579 -7.67 -6.70 -11.51
CA ALA A 579 -6.22 -6.88 -11.50
C ALA A 579 -5.82 -8.35 -11.32
N PHE A 580 -6.45 -9.04 -10.37
CA PHE A 580 -6.19 -10.45 -10.11
C PHE A 580 -6.55 -11.35 -11.31
N LEU A 581 -7.74 -11.18 -11.91
CA LEU A 581 -8.16 -11.96 -13.07
C LEU A 581 -7.30 -11.67 -14.30
N SER A 582 -6.88 -10.42 -14.49
CA SER A 582 -5.93 -10.03 -15.53
C SER A 582 -4.59 -10.72 -15.36
N ALA A 583 -4.06 -10.73 -14.13
CA ALA A 583 -2.82 -11.42 -13.80
C ALA A 583 -2.93 -12.96 -13.93
N GLN A 584 -4.08 -13.53 -13.57
CA GLN A 584 -4.36 -14.96 -13.74
C GLN A 584 -4.43 -15.34 -15.24
N TYR A 585 -5.05 -14.51 -16.08
CA TYR A 585 -5.00 -14.67 -17.53
C TYR A 585 -3.57 -14.63 -18.07
N GLN A 586 -2.77 -13.66 -17.63
CA GLN A 586 -1.36 -13.56 -18.05
C GLN A 586 -0.55 -14.81 -17.68
N ALA A 587 -0.80 -15.39 -16.50
CA ALA A 587 -0.11 -16.59 -16.02
C ALA A 587 -0.57 -17.88 -16.71
N THR A 588 -1.86 -18.01 -17.07
CA THR A 588 -2.46 -19.26 -17.55
C THR A 588 -2.84 -19.25 -19.03
N ARG A 589 -3.03 -18.05 -19.62
CA ARG A 589 -3.61 -17.82 -20.97
C ARG A 589 -5.07 -18.32 -21.11
N ASP A 590 -5.73 -18.61 -19.98
CA ASP A 590 -7.13 -19.00 -19.99
C ASP A 590 -8.04 -17.78 -20.21
N GLN A 591 -8.72 -17.75 -21.36
CA GLN A 591 -9.57 -16.64 -21.81
C GLN A 591 -10.73 -16.34 -20.87
N ARG A 592 -11.21 -17.33 -20.10
CA ARG A 592 -12.29 -17.14 -19.11
C ARG A 592 -11.96 -16.03 -18.11
N TYR A 593 -10.69 -15.90 -17.70
CA TYR A 593 -10.25 -14.85 -16.77
C TYR A 593 -10.22 -13.47 -17.44
N ALA A 594 -9.76 -13.39 -18.68
CA ALA A 594 -9.77 -12.12 -19.42
C ALA A 594 -11.19 -11.62 -19.71
N GLU A 595 -12.10 -12.52 -20.06
CA GLU A 595 -13.52 -12.20 -20.27
C GLU A 595 -14.20 -11.74 -18.97
N ALA A 596 -13.91 -12.42 -17.85
CA ALA A 596 -14.42 -12.03 -16.54
C ALA A 596 -13.90 -10.65 -16.11
N ALA A 597 -12.60 -10.38 -16.26
CA ALA A 597 -12.00 -9.07 -15.96
C ALA A 597 -12.67 -7.95 -16.78
N ARG A 598 -12.80 -8.14 -18.11
CA ARG A 598 -13.47 -7.16 -18.97
C ARG A 598 -14.94 -6.96 -18.63
N ARG A 599 -15.64 -8.02 -18.23
CA ARG A 599 -17.04 -7.94 -17.82
C ARG A 599 -17.20 -7.14 -16.53
N ILE A 600 -16.38 -7.40 -15.51
CA ILE A 600 -16.36 -6.62 -14.26
C ILE A 600 -16.12 -5.14 -14.58
N ALA A 601 -15.10 -4.84 -15.35
CA ALA A 601 -14.73 -3.48 -15.69
C ALA A 601 -15.81 -2.70 -16.47
N ARG A 602 -16.55 -3.38 -17.35
CA ARG A 602 -17.67 -2.74 -18.09
C ARG A 602 -18.83 -2.36 -17.20
N HIS A 603 -19.03 -3.07 -16.10
CA HIS A 603 -20.14 -2.83 -15.16
C HIS A 603 -19.67 -2.17 -13.85
N ALA A 604 -18.39 -1.77 -13.78
CA ALA A 604 -17.88 -1.03 -12.64
C ALA A 604 -18.62 0.31 -12.49
N PRO A 605 -19.07 0.67 -11.28
CA PRO A 605 -19.75 1.95 -11.04
C PRO A 605 -18.80 3.13 -11.25
N GLY A 606 -19.35 4.30 -11.56
CA GLY A 606 -18.59 5.53 -11.72
C GLY A 606 -17.67 5.57 -12.95
N PRO A 607 -16.94 6.64 -13.13
CA PRO A 607 -16.01 6.83 -14.26
C PRO A 607 -14.69 6.06 -14.09
N PRO A 608 -13.90 5.84 -15.16
CA PRO A 608 -12.69 5.03 -15.12
C PRO A 608 -11.60 5.55 -14.17
N GLU A 609 -11.52 6.86 -13.95
CA GLU A 609 -10.57 7.48 -13.04
C GLU A 609 -10.78 7.14 -11.55
N GLN A 610 -11.95 6.64 -11.20
CA GLN A 610 -12.22 6.09 -9.87
C GLN A 610 -11.68 4.65 -9.71
N HIS A 611 -11.23 4.04 -10.81
CA HIS A 611 -10.73 2.65 -10.86
C HIS A 611 -9.36 2.55 -11.55
N PRO A 612 -8.33 3.27 -11.06
CA PRO A 612 -7.05 3.37 -11.77
C PRO A 612 -6.35 2.03 -11.94
N LEU A 613 -6.42 1.13 -10.94
CA LEU A 613 -5.78 -0.18 -11.04
C LEU A 613 -6.54 -1.14 -11.97
N MET A 614 -7.87 -1.03 -12.04
CA MET A 614 -8.66 -1.76 -13.04
C MET A 614 -8.20 -1.38 -14.46
N VAL A 615 -8.05 -0.08 -14.71
CA VAL A 615 -7.62 0.41 -16.03
C VAL A 615 -6.21 -0.08 -16.35
N ALA A 616 -5.24 0.07 -15.43
CA ALA A 616 -3.89 -0.42 -15.58
C ALA A 616 -3.82 -1.93 -15.85
N ALA A 617 -4.62 -2.71 -15.12
CA ALA A 617 -4.67 -4.17 -15.29
C ALA A 617 -5.22 -4.59 -16.65
N LEU A 618 -6.19 -3.86 -17.19
CA LEU A 618 -6.74 -4.11 -18.54
C LEU A 618 -5.77 -3.70 -19.64
N GLU A 619 -5.04 -2.60 -19.46
CA GLU A 619 -3.94 -2.22 -20.37
C GLU A 619 -2.87 -3.31 -20.44
N ALA A 620 -2.46 -3.82 -19.29
CA ALA A 620 -1.47 -4.89 -19.23
C ALA A 620 -1.90 -6.20 -19.92
N MET A 621 -3.20 -6.41 -20.15
CA MET A 621 -3.73 -7.54 -20.94
C MET A 621 -3.79 -7.25 -22.45
N SER A 622 -3.78 -5.98 -22.84
CA SER A 622 -3.82 -5.60 -24.25
C SER A 622 -2.45 -5.80 -24.87
N PRO A 623 -2.34 -6.37 -26.09
CA PRO A 623 -1.07 -6.39 -26.76
C PRO A 623 -0.61 -4.94 -26.96
N PRO A 624 0.68 -4.63 -26.78
CA PRO A 624 1.18 -3.29 -27.07
C PRO A 624 0.77 -2.94 -28.51
N GLU A 625 0.06 -1.82 -28.68
CA GLU A 625 -0.32 -1.35 -30.00
C GLU A 625 0.93 -1.20 -30.84
N ARG A 626 0.93 -1.87 -31.98
CA ARG A 626 1.88 -1.57 -33.04
C ARG A 626 1.54 -0.14 -33.49
N SER A 627 2.22 0.85 -32.91
CA SER A 627 2.15 2.22 -33.41
C SER A 627 2.40 2.16 -34.92
N GLY A 628 1.32 2.44 -35.69
CA GLY A 628 1.36 2.45 -37.15
C GLY A 628 2.23 3.60 -37.65
N ARG A 629 3.52 3.40 -37.65
CA ARG A 629 4.45 4.11 -38.50
C ARG A 629 5.05 3.11 -39.47
N PRO A 630 4.86 3.30 -40.80
CA PRO A 630 5.43 2.39 -41.77
C PRO A 630 6.94 2.55 -41.81
N GLY A 631 7.65 1.45 -41.66
CA GLY A 631 8.93 1.19 -42.19
C GLY A 631 10.11 1.99 -41.65
N LEU A 632 10.69 1.49 -40.58
CA LEU A 632 12.13 1.44 -40.39
C LEU A 632 12.40 0.31 -39.42
N SER A 633 12.94 -0.80 -39.87
CA SER A 633 13.48 -1.86 -39.01
C SER A 633 14.76 -1.33 -38.36
N VAL A 634 14.58 -0.56 -37.31
CA VAL A 634 15.68 -0.18 -36.42
C VAL A 634 15.69 -1.24 -35.33
N ALA A 635 16.79 -2.00 -35.29
CA ALA A 635 17.11 -2.79 -34.10
C ALA A 635 16.93 -1.89 -32.87
N ARG A 636 16.02 -2.25 -31.93
CA ARG A 636 15.85 -1.48 -30.70
C ARG A 636 17.14 -1.59 -29.91
N GLU A 637 17.95 -0.54 -29.97
CA GLU A 637 19.02 -0.29 -29.03
C GLU A 637 18.37 -0.01 -27.68
N HIS A 638 18.40 -0.96 -26.79
CA HIS A 638 18.16 -0.69 -25.36
C HIS A 638 19.44 0.00 -24.87
N LYS A 639 19.36 1.31 -24.75
CA LYS A 639 20.34 2.09 -24.00
C LYS A 639 20.05 1.86 -22.51
N ASP A 640 20.92 1.09 -21.86
CA ASP A 640 21.25 1.43 -20.49
C ASP A 640 22.01 2.77 -20.56
N ALA A 641 21.74 3.70 -19.65
CA ALA A 641 22.20 5.09 -19.79
C ALA A 641 23.72 5.20 -20.02
N HIS A 642 24.52 4.20 -19.61
CA HIS A 642 25.98 4.28 -19.56
C HIS A 642 26.74 3.10 -20.21
N VAL A 643 26.03 2.06 -20.67
CA VAL A 643 26.61 0.89 -21.32
C VAL A 643 25.82 0.54 -22.59
N GLN A 644 26.46 0.58 -23.73
CA GLN A 644 25.87 0.12 -24.99
C GLN A 644 26.46 -1.24 -25.36
N ALA A 645 25.62 -2.21 -25.75
CA ALA A 645 26.06 -3.50 -26.21
C ALA A 645 25.65 -3.73 -27.67
N ARG A 646 26.57 -4.23 -28.51
CA ARG A 646 26.31 -4.66 -29.86
C ARG A 646 27.03 -5.98 -30.16
N ALA A 647 26.44 -6.82 -31.00
CA ALA A 647 27.04 -8.08 -31.35
C ALA A 647 27.11 -8.27 -32.86
N ARG A 648 28.18 -8.95 -33.33
CA ARG A 648 28.35 -9.38 -34.72
C ARG A 648 28.71 -10.85 -34.77
N ALA A 649 28.04 -11.60 -35.65
CA ALA A 649 28.35 -12.99 -35.90
C ALA A 649 29.15 -13.15 -37.18
N ARG A 650 30.14 -14.07 -37.19
CA ARG A 650 30.91 -14.51 -38.37
C ARG A 650 30.98 -16.04 -38.36
N ILE A 651 30.73 -16.65 -39.51
CA ILE A 651 31.01 -18.07 -39.71
C ILE A 651 32.51 -18.22 -39.95
N ALA A 652 33.17 -19.07 -39.19
CA ALA A 652 34.55 -19.49 -39.39
C ALA A 652 34.55 -21.00 -39.65
N GLY A 653 35.59 -21.56 -40.28
CA GLY A 653 35.64 -22.97 -40.65
C GLY A 653 35.50 -23.96 -39.46
N ASP A 654 35.66 -23.47 -38.23
CA ASP A 654 35.58 -24.22 -36.96
C ASP A 654 34.38 -23.84 -36.07
N GLY A 655 33.39 -23.10 -36.60
CA GLY A 655 32.17 -22.72 -35.88
C GLY A 655 31.71 -21.29 -36.15
N THR A 656 30.59 -20.91 -35.52
CA THR A 656 30.09 -19.53 -35.56
C THR A 656 30.73 -18.72 -34.43
N ARG A 657 31.52 -17.71 -34.79
CA ARG A 657 32.14 -16.80 -33.85
C ARG A 657 31.29 -15.54 -33.70
N ILE A 658 30.93 -15.23 -32.44
CA ILE A 658 30.21 -14.02 -32.08
C ILE A 658 31.14 -13.11 -31.28
N VAL A 659 31.18 -11.84 -31.67
CA VAL A 659 31.86 -10.79 -30.90
C VAL A 659 30.82 -9.84 -30.35
N VAL A 660 30.69 -9.84 -29.04
CA VAL A 660 29.88 -8.88 -28.28
C VAL A 660 30.81 -7.71 -27.94
N THR A 661 30.43 -6.51 -28.32
CA THR A 661 31.19 -5.28 -28.04
C THR A 661 30.34 -4.46 -27.02
N LEU A 662 30.96 -4.09 -25.94
CA LEU A 662 30.40 -3.16 -24.92
C LEU A 662 31.14 -1.82 -25.12
N ASP A 663 30.40 -0.74 -25.22
CA ASP A 663 30.90 0.62 -25.18
C ASP A 663 30.42 1.26 -23.89
N ILE A 664 31.35 1.50 -22.96
CA ILE A 664 31.11 2.04 -21.60
C ILE A 664 31.41 3.53 -21.64
N GLU A 665 30.49 4.34 -21.18
CA GLU A 665 30.59 5.79 -21.15
C GLU A 665 31.78 6.28 -20.30
N PRO A 666 32.51 7.33 -20.74
CA PRO A 666 33.60 7.92 -19.95
C PRO A 666 33.13 8.30 -18.52
N GLY A 667 33.91 7.93 -17.50
CA GLY A 667 33.57 8.14 -16.08
C GLY A 667 32.84 6.95 -15.44
N PHE A 668 32.41 5.97 -16.22
CA PHE A 668 31.83 4.71 -15.75
C PHE A 668 32.74 3.52 -16.01
N HIS A 669 32.58 2.50 -15.21
CA HIS A 669 33.18 1.19 -15.38
C HIS A 669 32.16 0.09 -15.07
N VAL A 670 32.37 -1.11 -15.55
CA VAL A 670 31.60 -2.30 -15.16
C VAL A 670 32.54 -3.36 -14.61
N ASN A 671 32.04 -4.19 -13.67
CA ASN A 671 32.86 -5.24 -13.10
C ASN A 671 33.31 -6.25 -14.17
N ALA A 672 34.57 -6.65 -14.12
CA ALA A 672 35.09 -7.69 -15.02
C ALA A 672 34.45 -9.07 -14.72
N ASN A 673 34.77 -10.05 -15.55
CA ASN A 673 34.37 -11.43 -15.31
C ASN A 673 35.63 -12.32 -15.28
N PRO A 674 35.96 -12.92 -14.12
CA PRO A 674 35.23 -12.84 -12.84
C PRO A 674 35.31 -11.46 -12.17
N ALA A 675 34.32 -11.12 -11.34
CA ALA A 675 34.37 -9.93 -10.50
C ALA A 675 35.36 -10.14 -9.34
N THR A 676 35.89 -9.05 -8.79
CA THR A 676 36.87 -9.11 -7.68
C THR A 676 36.27 -9.68 -6.38
N PHE A 677 35.00 -9.41 -6.11
CA PHE A 677 34.31 -9.88 -4.92
C PHE A 677 33.00 -10.58 -5.28
N ASP A 678 32.56 -11.54 -4.48
CA ASP A 678 31.36 -12.34 -4.71
C ASP A 678 30.05 -11.51 -4.63
N PHE A 679 30.07 -10.37 -3.97
CA PHE A 679 28.93 -9.47 -3.89
C PHE A 679 28.82 -8.51 -5.07
N LEU A 680 29.84 -8.42 -5.94
CA LEU A 680 29.82 -7.63 -7.14
C LEU A 680 29.21 -8.42 -8.31
N ILE A 681 28.43 -7.75 -9.14
CA ILE A 681 27.80 -8.37 -10.30
C ILE A 681 28.78 -8.35 -11.47
N PRO A 682 29.31 -9.51 -11.91
CA PRO A 682 30.22 -9.59 -13.03
C PRO A 682 29.49 -9.32 -14.35
N THR A 683 30.19 -8.76 -15.31
CA THR A 683 29.70 -8.68 -16.69
C THR A 683 29.54 -10.07 -17.28
N ARG A 684 28.34 -10.47 -17.70
CA ARG A 684 28.02 -11.78 -18.28
C ARG A 684 27.29 -11.65 -19.61
N VAL A 685 27.57 -12.59 -20.51
CA VAL A 685 26.83 -12.76 -21.77
C VAL A 685 26.18 -14.14 -21.74
N GLU A 686 24.87 -14.18 -21.90
CA GLU A 686 24.07 -15.39 -21.96
C GLU A 686 23.35 -15.49 -23.30
N PHE A 687 23.33 -16.68 -23.91
CA PHE A 687 22.70 -16.93 -25.21
C PHE A 687 21.44 -17.78 -25.01
N GLU A 688 20.28 -17.35 -25.54
CA GLU A 688 19.03 -18.09 -25.39
C GLU A 688 19.05 -19.43 -26.17
N GLY A 689 18.92 -20.51 -25.41
CA GLY A 689 18.77 -21.87 -25.96
C GLY A 689 20.02 -22.41 -26.66
N VAL A 690 21.19 -21.77 -26.50
CA VAL A 690 22.48 -22.22 -27.06
C VAL A 690 23.59 -21.99 -26.01
N ARG A 691 24.37 -23.04 -25.74
CA ARG A 691 25.57 -22.91 -24.91
C ARG A 691 26.79 -22.71 -25.82
N PRO A 692 27.61 -21.67 -25.58
CA PRO A 692 28.86 -21.49 -26.32
C PRO A 692 29.85 -22.62 -25.97
N THR A 693 30.56 -23.12 -26.97
CA THR A 693 31.66 -24.08 -26.75
C THR A 693 32.87 -23.38 -26.16
N GLU A 694 32.96 -22.08 -26.34
CA GLU A 694 34.00 -21.22 -25.77
C GLU A 694 33.41 -19.82 -25.54
N LEU A 695 33.66 -19.24 -24.37
CA LEU A 695 33.28 -17.86 -24.01
C LEU A 695 34.45 -17.18 -23.30
N ARG A 696 35.07 -16.22 -23.99
CA ARG A 696 36.26 -15.52 -23.53
C ARG A 696 35.95 -14.08 -23.17
N TYR A 697 36.23 -13.74 -21.92
CA TYR A 697 36.23 -12.38 -21.42
C TYR A 697 37.66 -11.83 -21.44
N PRO A 698 37.88 -10.55 -21.80
CA PRO A 698 39.20 -9.95 -21.70
C PRO A 698 39.62 -9.77 -20.23
N PRO A 699 40.91 -9.62 -19.93
CA PRO A 699 41.35 -9.29 -18.59
C PRO A 699 40.83 -7.91 -18.18
N GLY A 700 40.35 -7.77 -16.92
CA GLY A 700 39.93 -6.51 -16.34
C GLY A 700 41.12 -5.59 -16.08
N LYS A 701 40.87 -4.28 -16.06
CA LYS A 701 41.84 -3.28 -15.63
C LYS A 701 41.74 -3.09 -14.11
N PRO A 702 42.87 -2.86 -13.42
CA PRO A 702 42.85 -2.54 -11.99
C PRO A 702 42.30 -1.12 -11.77
N LEU A 703 41.33 -1.00 -10.85
CA LEU A 703 40.74 0.26 -10.43
C LEU A 703 40.73 0.38 -8.90
N HIS A 704 41.31 1.43 -8.36
CA HIS A 704 41.16 1.78 -6.96
C HIS A 704 39.88 2.57 -6.76
N SER A 705 38.92 1.99 -6.04
CA SER A 705 37.63 2.60 -5.75
C SER A 705 37.56 3.02 -4.27
N ARG A 706 36.82 4.09 -3.99
CA ARG A 706 36.61 4.58 -2.63
C ARG A 706 35.66 3.71 -1.79
N PHE A 707 34.90 2.83 -2.43
CA PHE A 707 33.94 1.95 -1.75
C PHE A 707 34.44 0.52 -1.51
N ALA A 708 35.61 0.15 -2.05
CA ALA A 708 36.20 -1.17 -1.85
C ALA A 708 37.60 -1.05 -1.26
N PRO A 709 37.97 -1.89 -0.26
CA PRO A 709 39.27 -1.86 0.37
C PRO A 709 40.42 -2.31 -0.57
N ASP A 710 40.08 -3.16 -1.55
CA ASP A 710 41.03 -3.72 -2.50
C ASP A 710 40.81 -3.20 -3.92
N THR A 711 41.84 -3.37 -4.76
CA THR A 711 41.79 -3.01 -6.17
C THR A 711 40.76 -3.86 -6.92
N LEU A 712 39.79 -3.20 -7.56
CA LEU A 712 38.76 -3.87 -8.36
C LEU A 712 39.31 -4.23 -9.76
N SER A 713 38.81 -5.34 -10.32
CA SER A 713 38.99 -5.71 -11.72
C SER A 713 37.78 -5.25 -12.50
N VAL A 714 37.96 -4.28 -13.42
CA VAL A 714 36.85 -3.63 -14.13
C VAL A 714 37.09 -3.52 -15.62
N TYR A 715 36.01 -3.25 -16.38
CA TYR A 715 36.07 -2.86 -17.76
C TYR A 715 35.70 -1.39 -17.91
N GLU A 716 36.41 -0.69 -18.78
CA GLU A 716 36.20 0.71 -19.17
C GLU A 716 36.35 0.89 -20.67
N GLY A 717 35.63 1.87 -21.24
CA GLY A 717 35.67 2.19 -22.68
C GLY A 717 35.09 1.04 -23.51
N THR A 718 35.78 0.70 -24.62
CA THR A 718 35.28 -0.36 -25.50
C THR A 718 35.87 -1.73 -25.15
N VAL A 719 35.00 -2.69 -24.82
CA VAL A 719 35.35 -4.05 -24.44
C VAL A 719 34.79 -5.07 -25.43
N ARG A 720 35.56 -6.13 -25.74
CA ARG A 720 35.14 -7.20 -26.65
C ARG A 720 35.14 -8.55 -25.95
N ILE A 721 33.95 -9.17 -25.90
CA ILE A 721 33.75 -10.53 -25.40
C ILE A 721 33.52 -11.44 -26.61
N VAL A 722 34.20 -12.58 -26.63
CA VAL A 722 34.17 -13.47 -27.81
C VAL A 722 33.55 -14.81 -27.40
N ALA A 723 32.49 -15.20 -28.09
CA ALA A 723 31.87 -16.51 -27.98
C ALA A 723 32.06 -17.33 -29.24
N LYS A 724 32.28 -18.65 -29.11
CA LYS A 724 32.27 -19.63 -30.17
C LYS A 724 31.08 -20.58 -29.96
N LEU A 725 30.26 -20.73 -31.00
CA LEU A 725 29.08 -21.58 -30.97
C LEU A 725 29.25 -22.75 -31.93
N ASP A 726 28.73 -23.92 -31.52
CA ASP A 726 28.66 -25.09 -32.39
C ASP A 726 27.76 -24.78 -33.61
N PRO A 727 28.21 -25.04 -34.86
CA PRO A 727 27.38 -24.90 -36.04
C PRO A 727 26.06 -25.67 -35.97
N ALA A 728 26.04 -26.84 -35.34
CA ALA A 728 24.86 -27.65 -35.19
C ALA A 728 23.80 -27.00 -34.24
N ALA A 729 24.29 -26.24 -33.24
CA ALA A 729 23.41 -25.56 -32.24
C ALA A 729 22.76 -24.30 -32.83
N VAL A 730 23.34 -23.71 -33.89
CA VAL A 730 22.84 -22.51 -34.57
C VAL A 730 22.25 -22.81 -35.93
N GLY A 731 22.36 -24.07 -36.39
CA GLY A 731 21.89 -24.52 -37.71
C GLY A 731 20.43 -24.19 -37.97
N GLY A 732 20.15 -23.52 -39.11
CA GLY A 732 18.77 -23.14 -39.50
C GLY A 732 18.21 -21.89 -38.83
N LYS A 733 18.86 -21.30 -37.82
CA LYS A 733 18.42 -20.06 -37.18
C LYS A 733 18.91 -18.84 -38.00
N ALA A 734 17.97 -17.95 -38.34
CA ALA A 734 18.33 -16.65 -38.94
C ALA A 734 18.77 -15.63 -37.91
N VAL A 735 18.38 -15.81 -36.66
CA VAL A 735 18.61 -14.88 -35.55
C VAL A 735 18.89 -15.66 -34.28
N LEU A 736 19.85 -15.20 -33.49
CA LEU A 736 20.16 -15.65 -32.14
C LEU A 736 19.90 -14.51 -31.15
N ARG A 737 19.28 -14.81 -30.01
CA ARG A 737 19.11 -13.86 -28.91
C ARG A 737 20.17 -14.08 -27.87
N ALA A 738 20.66 -12.99 -27.31
CA ALA A 738 21.56 -13.02 -26.17
C ALA A 738 21.24 -11.85 -25.22
N THR A 739 21.65 -11.97 -23.96
CA THR A 739 21.52 -10.92 -22.96
C THR A 739 22.89 -10.63 -22.36
N VAL A 740 23.25 -9.35 -22.27
CA VAL A 740 24.40 -8.92 -21.50
C VAL A 740 23.94 -8.41 -20.15
N GLN A 741 24.37 -9.06 -19.09
CA GLN A 741 24.22 -8.56 -17.73
C GLN A 741 25.46 -7.72 -17.39
N SER A 742 25.26 -6.48 -16.94
CA SER A 742 26.33 -5.60 -16.48
C SER A 742 25.84 -4.70 -15.35
N GLN A 743 26.77 -4.15 -14.59
CA GLN A 743 26.50 -3.15 -13.57
C GLN A 743 27.48 -1.99 -13.74
N ALA A 744 26.97 -0.84 -14.19
CA ALA A 744 27.77 0.35 -14.36
C ALA A 744 28.02 1.01 -13.00
N CYS A 745 29.29 1.37 -12.72
CA CYS A 745 29.71 2.02 -11.51
C CYS A 745 30.53 3.28 -11.81
N THR A 746 30.43 4.29 -10.98
CA THR A 746 31.38 5.40 -10.88
C THR A 746 32.44 5.07 -9.83
N GLN A 747 33.34 6.00 -9.53
CA GLN A 747 34.32 5.80 -8.44
C GLN A 747 33.70 5.70 -7.03
N THR A 748 32.42 6.08 -6.88
CA THR A 748 31.75 6.20 -5.58
C THR A 748 30.45 5.41 -5.48
N VAL A 749 29.78 5.12 -6.60
CA VAL A 749 28.45 4.50 -6.61
C VAL A 749 28.34 3.49 -7.76
N CYS A 750 27.76 2.31 -7.49
CA CYS A 750 27.32 1.38 -8.51
C CYS A 750 25.83 1.57 -8.79
N LEU A 751 25.48 1.65 -10.06
CA LEU A 751 24.11 1.69 -10.54
C LEU A 751 23.46 0.29 -10.45
N PRO A 752 22.14 0.20 -10.60
CA PRO A 752 21.47 -1.09 -10.71
C PRO A 752 22.06 -1.96 -11.81
N PRO A 753 22.09 -3.29 -11.63
CA PRO A 753 22.48 -4.20 -12.70
C PRO A 753 21.50 -4.13 -13.85
N ALA A 754 22.03 -3.97 -15.06
CA ALA A 754 21.27 -3.93 -16.28
C ALA A 754 21.33 -5.26 -17.04
N GLN A 755 20.24 -5.58 -17.72
CA GLN A 755 20.18 -6.66 -18.70
C GLN A 755 19.93 -6.06 -20.09
N ILE A 756 20.96 -6.08 -20.94
CA ILE A 756 20.94 -5.50 -22.28
C ILE A 756 20.64 -6.63 -23.28
N PRO A 757 19.43 -6.69 -23.85
CA PRO A 757 19.09 -7.72 -24.83
C PRO A 757 19.79 -7.44 -26.17
N LEU A 758 20.29 -8.51 -26.80
CA LEU A 758 20.94 -8.47 -28.12
C LEU A 758 20.20 -9.39 -29.10
N ILE A 759 19.95 -8.88 -30.26
CA ILE A 759 19.47 -9.65 -31.41
C ILE A 759 20.61 -9.77 -32.42
N ILE A 760 21.10 -10.97 -32.62
CA ILE A 760 22.28 -11.27 -33.43
C ILE A 760 21.82 -11.94 -34.73
N SER A 761 21.97 -11.25 -35.87
CA SER A 761 21.73 -11.85 -37.19
C SER A 761 22.83 -12.85 -37.49
N LEU A 762 22.45 -14.09 -37.76
CA LEU A 762 23.37 -15.13 -38.18
C LEU A 762 23.54 -15.12 -39.71
N PRO A 763 24.77 -15.15 -40.22
CA PRO A 763 24.99 -15.28 -41.67
C PRO A 763 24.40 -16.62 -42.15
N ARG A 764 23.78 -16.61 -43.32
CA ARG A 764 23.36 -17.85 -43.99
C ARG A 764 24.60 -18.64 -44.37
N ALA A 765 24.61 -19.93 -44.09
CA ALA A 765 25.64 -20.81 -44.65
C ALA A 765 25.59 -20.73 -46.16
N PRO A 766 26.76 -20.68 -46.89
CA PRO A 766 26.80 -20.62 -48.31
C PRO A 766 26.15 -21.85 -48.96
#